data_0ea4bd9f81f19a4c2ead14f2ee0f33ac
#
_entry.id   0ea4bd9f81f19a4c2ead14f2ee0f33ac
#
_cell.length_a   1.000
_cell.length_b   1.000
_cell.length_c   1.000
_cell.angle_alpha   90.00
_cell.angle_beta   90.00
_cell.angle_gamma   90.00
#
_symmetry.space_group_name_H-M   'P 1'
#
loop_
_entity.id
_entity.type
_entity.pdbx_description
1 polymer ?
#
loop_
_entity_poly.entity_id
_entity_poly.type
_entity_poly.pdbx_seq_one_letter_code
_entity_poly.pdbx_strand_id
1 'polypeptide(L)'
;MANIIDPMWDDNPIDVSTEVNFIWSIANKLRGPYQSDKYKDVIVPMTILRRFECALAPTKEKVVAQFEKNPAYPEKAMQKLSGYQFYNTSKYDLTELCNDPDHLAENLKAYIDGFSANVRRIFNDLDFEAEIAKMERAHRLYIIVKAFSELDLNPRTIDGMKMGYIFEEIIRKFSENADAGDHYTGRDIIKTMVAILLSEGSEDVLQPGREITIADQACGTGGMLSTSYNFIKRFNPEANIRLFGHEVVPQSYAMCLAEMLIKGQDIENIRLQDTMKADAFPDVKMRYVIENPPFGQAWGGKDAKETGSEDAVKAEYAKGFAGRWGAGLPGTGDMQMLFLQSAIDKLNPTNGRAAIVEDGSPLFVGGTASGESQIRRWFLEKDYIEAIIALPTDLFYNTGIATYIWILSMNKRKERKGKIQLIDATSICHKLRKPLGNKKNEISPEERAKIVELYTNFEENELCKIYPNTEFIYREYTVMQPLQRSYAINDERIEQLLLSGTLNTLYDAAKIAEIEEKEEPTDKELKKVEELKANEPRYNQILDALRAAKSDKVYLSLKDFEPVLETALESVMTRKDKLFDKIAEGLSMMDKSAEIHRDKKGNIIYDPDTKDTEIVRFDEDIDTYMQREVLPHIPDAKAFFEEDLSKKKPVIKTGAEIPFTRYFYKYQKPTDSETLEQQFKELEKSIAGRIANIFD
;
A
#
# COMPACT_ATOMS: atom_id res chain seq x y z
N MET A 1 -33.61 7.81 -2.32
CA MET A 1 -33.97 6.70 -3.25
C MET A 1 -33.94 5.43 -2.45
N ALA A 2 -34.86 4.49 -2.66
CA ALA A 2 -34.79 3.20 -1.95
C ALA A 2 -33.46 2.51 -2.32
N ASN A 3 -32.73 2.04 -1.32
CA ASN A 3 -31.55 1.22 -1.56
C ASN A 3 -31.95 0.02 -2.43
N ILE A 4 -31.43 -0.05 -3.65
CA ILE A 4 -31.72 -1.11 -4.60
C ILE A 4 -31.22 -2.47 -4.06
N ILE A 5 -30.34 -2.43 -3.09
CA ILE A 5 -29.57 -3.55 -2.55
C ILE A 5 -29.79 -3.63 -1.03
N ASP A 6 -30.09 -4.82 -0.54
CA ASP A 6 -30.16 -5.09 0.89
C ASP A 6 -28.76 -5.18 1.51
N PRO A 7 -28.30 -4.16 2.25
CA PRO A 7 -26.97 -4.18 2.86
C PRO A 7 -26.87 -5.18 4.03
N MET A 8 -28.01 -5.66 4.55
CA MET A 8 -28.04 -6.64 5.63
C MET A 8 -27.93 -8.08 5.13
N TRP A 9 -27.80 -8.28 3.79
CA TRP A 9 -27.57 -9.62 3.26
C TRP A 9 -26.41 -10.31 3.94
N ASP A 10 -26.66 -11.51 4.43
CA ASP A 10 -25.64 -12.37 5.01
C ASP A 10 -25.92 -13.85 4.72
N ASP A 11 -24.92 -14.66 4.97
CA ASP A 11 -25.00 -16.09 4.89
C ASP A 11 -25.25 -16.67 6.28
N ASN A 12 -25.82 -17.86 6.35
CA ASN A 12 -25.85 -18.60 7.60
C ASN A 12 -24.42 -18.80 8.13
N PRO A 13 -24.19 -18.74 9.45
CA PRO A 13 -22.88 -19.03 10.03
C PRO A 13 -22.36 -20.40 9.55
N ILE A 14 -21.15 -20.42 9.01
CA ILE A 14 -20.54 -21.61 8.43
C ILE A 14 -19.38 -22.06 9.35
N ASP A 15 -19.55 -23.22 10.00
CA ASP A 15 -18.48 -23.85 10.76
C ASP A 15 -17.71 -24.81 9.84
N VAL A 16 -16.41 -24.57 9.70
CA VAL A 16 -15.45 -25.39 8.93
C VAL A 16 -14.42 -26.08 9.81
N SER A 17 -14.57 -25.98 11.12
CA SER A 17 -13.57 -26.48 12.07
C SER A 17 -13.30 -27.96 11.93
N THR A 18 -14.31 -28.76 11.63
CA THR A 18 -14.18 -30.22 11.46
C THR A 18 -13.30 -30.55 10.26
N GLU A 19 -13.61 -29.99 9.10
CA GLU A 19 -12.89 -30.24 7.85
C GLU A 19 -11.46 -29.71 7.92
N VAL A 20 -11.30 -28.50 8.43
CA VAL A 20 -9.96 -27.88 8.57
C VAL A 20 -9.08 -28.62 9.56
N ASN A 21 -9.61 -29.06 10.71
CA ASN A 21 -8.85 -29.84 11.68
C ASN A 21 -8.46 -31.21 11.12
N PHE A 22 -9.34 -31.84 10.32
CA PHE A 22 -9.02 -33.08 9.66
C PHE A 22 -7.90 -32.88 8.62
N ILE A 23 -8.00 -31.88 7.75
CA ILE A 23 -6.95 -31.56 6.76
C ILE A 23 -5.63 -31.22 7.47
N TRP A 24 -5.68 -30.47 8.58
CA TRP A 24 -4.50 -30.18 9.39
C TRP A 24 -3.87 -31.44 10.01
N SER A 25 -4.69 -32.40 10.43
CA SER A 25 -4.20 -33.69 10.91
C SER A 25 -3.43 -34.46 9.82
N ILE A 26 -3.87 -34.33 8.55
CA ILE A 26 -3.15 -34.87 7.40
C ILE A 26 -1.82 -34.15 7.18
N ALA A 27 -1.82 -32.82 7.24
CA ALA A 27 -0.60 -32.00 7.10
C ALA A 27 0.48 -32.42 8.11
N ASN A 28 0.11 -32.75 9.34
CA ASN A 28 1.05 -33.27 10.35
C ASN A 28 1.74 -34.59 9.98
N LYS A 29 1.18 -35.39 9.05
CA LYS A 29 1.80 -36.62 8.54
C LYS A 29 2.99 -36.31 7.60
N LEU A 30 3.13 -35.05 7.12
CA LEU A 30 4.29 -34.60 6.33
C LEU A 30 5.50 -34.23 7.20
N ARG A 31 5.33 -34.14 8.51
CA ARG A 31 6.38 -33.75 9.45
C ARG A 31 7.61 -34.63 9.31
N GLY A 32 8.77 -34.02 9.29
CA GLY A 32 10.09 -34.63 9.12
C GLY A 32 10.64 -34.41 7.72
N PRO A 33 10.07 -34.99 6.65
CA PRO A 33 10.51 -34.74 5.28
C PRO A 33 10.21 -33.36 4.74
N TYR A 34 9.18 -32.69 5.28
CA TYR A 34 8.76 -31.35 4.89
C TYR A 34 8.91 -30.37 6.04
N GLN A 35 9.32 -29.14 5.71
CA GLN A 35 9.19 -27.99 6.60
C GLN A 35 7.72 -27.52 6.63
N SER A 36 7.30 -26.88 7.69
CA SER A 36 5.87 -26.51 7.88
C SER A 36 5.32 -25.56 6.83
N ASP A 37 6.13 -24.64 6.34
CA ASP A 37 5.81 -23.70 5.26
C ASP A 37 5.57 -24.40 3.90
N LYS A 38 6.13 -25.60 3.72
CA LYS A 38 6.00 -26.43 2.52
C LYS A 38 4.84 -27.42 2.55
N TYR A 39 4.09 -27.51 3.65
CA TYR A 39 2.91 -28.38 3.69
C TYR A 39 1.85 -27.98 2.67
N LYS A 40 1.72 -26.68 2.40
CA LYS A 40 0.78 -26.15 1.40
C LYS A 40 0.99 -26.74 0.00
N ASP A 41 2.23 -27.03 -0.39
CA ASP A 41 2.58 -27.54 -1.71
C ASP A 41 2.04 -28.99 -1.95
N VAL A 42 1.65 -29.69 -0.88
CA VAL A 42 1.01 -31.00 -0.92
C VAL A 42 -0.47 -30.92 -0.58
N ILE A 43 -0.83 -30.21 0.49
CA ILE A 43 -2.19 -30.21 1.03
C ILE A 43 -3.16 -29.50 0.09
N VAL A 44 -2.74 -28.40 -0.54
CA VAL A 44 -3.61 -27.64 -1.47
C VAL A 44 -3.95 -28.48 -2.70
N PRO A 45 -2.98 -29.03 -3.48
CA PRO A 45 -3.31 -29.86 -4.63
C PRO A 45 -4.14 -31.08 -4.26
N MET A 46 -3.84 -31.75 -3.16
CA MET A 46 -4.61 -32.91 -2.70
C MET A 46 -6.03 -32.55 -2.30
N THR A 47 -6.25 -31.38 -1.68
CA THR A 47 -7.60 -30.89 -1.36
C THR A 47 -8.38 -30.58 -2.63
N ILE A 48 -7.76 -29.94 -3.61
CA ILE A 48 -8.36 -29.65 -4.92
C ILE A 48 -8.70 -30.96 -5.65
N LEU A 49 -7.76 -31.92 -5.69
CA LEU A 49 -7.96 -33.24 -6.31
C LEU A 49 -9.16 -33.94 -5.70
N ARG A 50 -9.22 -34.01 -4.37
CA ARG A 50 -10.34 -34.64 -3.66
C ARG A 50 -11.66 -33.92 -3.90
N ARG A 51 -11.65 -32.61 -3.96
CA ARG A 51 -12.84 -31.80 -4.28
C ARG A 51 -13.39 -32.13 -5.67
N PHE A 52 -12.53 -32.20 -6.69
CA PHE A 52 -12.93 -32.59 -8.04
C PHE A 52 -13.43 -34.01 -8.11
N GLU A 53 -12.76 -34.94 -7.45
CA GLU A 53 -13.19 -36.35 -7.36
C GLU A 53 -14.59 -36.48 -6.78
N CYS A 54 -14.84 -35.85 -5.63
CA CYS A 54 -16.15 -35.86 -4.99
C CYS A 54 -17.24 -35.22 -5.87
N ALA A 55 -16.91 -34.15 -6.61
CA ALA A 55 -17.85 -33.53 -7.55
C ALA A 55 -18.23 -34.45 -8.70
N LEU A 56 -17.26 -35.18 -9.27
CA LEU A 56 -17.47 -36.07 -10.40
C LEU A 56 -18.02 -37.46 -10.04
N ALA A 57 -17.92 -37.87 -8.78
CA ALA A 57 -18.31 -39.21 -8.32
C ALA A 57 -19.70 -39.69 -8.85
N PRO A 58 -20.77 -38.86 -8.87
CA PRO A 58 -22.09 -39.30 -9.36
C PRO A 58 -22.14 -39.63 -10.86
N THR A 59 -21.20 -39.13 -11.66
CA THR A 59 -21.22 -39.24 -13.12
C THR A 59 -20.01 -39.97 -13.69
N LYS A 60 -19.05 -40.32 -12.82
CA LYS A 60 -17.76 -40.92 -13.20
C LYS A 60 -17.92 -42.14 -14.11
N GLU A 61 -18.68 -43.15 -13.70
CA GLU A 61 -18.91 -44.35 -14.49
C GLU A 61 -19.40 -44.10 -15.91
N LYS A 62 -20.32 -43.13 -16.07
CA LYS A 62 -20.86 -42.75 -17.40
C LYS A 62 -19.80 -42.09 -18.26
N VAL A 63 -18.94 -41.25 -17.69
CA VAL A 63 -17.86 -40.55 -18.40
C VAL A 63 -16.79 -41.55 -18.83
N VAL A 64 -16.36 -42.45 -17.94
CA VAL A 64 -15.36 -43.49 -18.23
C VAL A 64 -15.87 -44.44 -19.31
N ALA A 65 -17.08 -44.98 -19.17
CA ALA A 65 -17.68 -45.87 -20.18
C ALA A 65 -17.84 -45.20 -21.56
N GLN A 66 -18.15 -43.90 -21.61
CA GLN A 66 -18.22 -43.16 -22.89
C GLN A 66 -16.84 -42.96 -23.49
N PHE A 67 -15.82 -42.68 -22.69
CA PHE A 67 -14.45 -42.52 -23.18
C PHE A 67 -13.88 -43.86 -23.69
N GLU A 68 -14.09 -44.97 -22.99
CA GLU A 68 -13.68 -46.29 -23.43
C GLU A 68 -14.34 -46.67 -24.78
N LYS A 69 -15.62 -46.30 -24.96
CA LYS A 69 -16.36 -46.52 -26.22
C LYS A 69 -15.84 -45.66 -27.36
N ASN A 70 -15.49 -44.42 -27.08
CA ASN A 70 -15.01 -43.45 -28.06
C ASN A 70 -14.07 -42.44 -27.44
N PRO A 71 -12.74 -42.68 -27.44
CA PRO A 71 -11.75 -41.74 -26.89
C PRO A 71 -11.73 -40.37 -27.57
N ALA A 72 -12.23 -40.25 -28.79
CA ALA A 72 -12.35 -38.99 -29.53
C ALA A 72 -13.70 -38.29 -29.32
N TYR A 73 -14.46 -38.65 -28.29
CA TYR A 73 -15.75 -37.99 -28.00
C TYR A 73 -15.54 -36.50 -27.68
N PRO A 74 -16.38 -35.61 -28.24
CA PRO A 74 -16.16 -34.17 -28.12
C PRO A 74 -16.13 -33.70 -26.66
N GLU A 75 -15.18 -32.81 -26.33
CA GLU A 75 -14.98 -32.29 -24.97
C GLU A 75 -16.25 -31.66 -24.37
N LYS A 76 -16.95 -30.80 -25.12
CA LYS A 76 -18.23 -30.21 -24.68
C LYS A 76 -19.31 -31.25 -24.36
N ALA A 77 -19.30 -32.37 -25.06
CA ALA A 77 -20.23 -33.49 -24.81
C ALA A 77 -19.81 -34.26 -23.55
N MET A 78 -18.51 -34.44 -23.29
CA MET A 78 -17.98 -35.03 -22.06
C MET A 78 -18.30 -34.13 -20.84
N GLN A 79 -18.14 -32.83 -20.96
CA GLN A 79 -18.53 -31.85 -19.93
C GLN A 79 -20.04 -31.91 -19.61
N LYS A 80 -20.87 -32.11 -20.65
CA LYS A 80 -22.33 -32.31 -20.44
C LYS A 80 -22.64 -33.63 -19.75
N LEU A 81 -21.91 -34.69 -20.02
CA LEU A 81 -22.05 -35.97 -19.31
C LEU A 81 -21.62 -35.88 -17.84
N SER A 82 -20.53 -35.17 -17.55
CA SER A 82 -20.03 -34.98 -16.19
C SER A 82 -20.95 -34.05 -15.37
N GLY A 83 -21.66 -33.13 -16.02
CA GLY A 83 -22.45 -32.08 -15.38
C GLY A 83 -21.63 -30.87 -14.94
N TYR A 84 -20.33 -30.81 -15.30
CA TYR A 84 -19.39 -29.72 -14.98
C TYR A 84 -18.64 -29.29 -16.24
N GLN A 85 -17.94 -28.17 -16.16
CA GLN A 85 -17.02 -27.72 -17.23
C GLN A 85 -15.71 -28.50 -17.27
N PHE A 86 -15.64 -29.58 -16.53
CA PHE A 86 -14.51 -30.50 -16.46
C PHE A 86 -14.99 -31.95 -16.31
N TYR A 87 -14.12 -32.89 -16.56
CA TYR A 87 -14.39 -34.33 -16.45
C TYR A 87 -13.08 -35.08 -16.17
N ASN A 88 -13.19 -36.38 -15.80
CA ASN A 88 -12.05 -37.30 -15.70
C ASN A 88 -12.38 -38.61 -16.41
N THR A 89 -11.48 -39.06 -17.27
CA THR A 89 -11.61 -40.28 -18.07
C THR A 89 -10.94 -41.51 -17.42
N SER A 90 -10.19 -41.31 -16.34
CA SER A 90 -9.54 -42.37 -15.61
C SER A 90 -10.53 -43.22 -14.80
N LYS A 91 -10.32 -44.52 -14.78
CA LYS A 91 -11.06 -45.42 -13.90
C LYS A 91 -10.68 -45.30 -12.43
N TYR A 92 -9.47 -44.79 -12.14
CA TYR A 92 -8.99 -44.67 -10.77
C TYR A 92 -9.75 -43.56 -9.99
N ASP A 93 -9.86 -43.78 -8.69
CA ASP A 93 -10.12 -42.80 -7.66
C ASP A 93 -9.09 -42.94 -6.54
N LEU A 94 -9.08 -42.06 -5.54
CA LEU A 94 -8.10 -42.09 -4.46
C LEU A 94 -8.20 -43.39 -3.62
N THR A 95 -9.37 -44.02 -3.56
CA THR A 95 -9.56 -45.29 -2.84
C THR A 95 -8.96 -46.46 -3.63
N GLU A 96 -9.26 -46.51 -4.94
CA GLU A 96 -8.72 -47.55 -5.84
C GLU A 96 -7.20 -47.44 -5.97
N LEU A 97 -6.64 -46.23 -6.02
CA LEU A 97 -5.19 -46.01 -6.02
C LEU A 97 -4.49 -46.63 -4.81
N CYS A 98 -5.13 -46.63 -3.64
CA CYS A 98 -4.57 -47.24 -2.44
C CYS A 98 -4.50 -48.80 -2.48
N ASN A 99 -5.16 -49.44 -3.42
CA ASN A 99 -5.13 -50.91 -3.58
C ASN A 99 -3.86 -51.40 -4.28
N ASP A 100 -3.09 -50.53 -4.93
CA ASP A 100 -1.81 -50.82 -5.58
C ASP A 100 -0.71 -49.87 -5.07
N PRO A 101 -0.20 -50.07 -3.85
CA PRO A 101 0.80 -49.22 -3.24
C PRO A 101 2.14 -49.16 -3.98
N ASP A 102 2.51 -50.23 -4.68
CA ASP A 102 3.80 -50.35 -5.37
C ASP A 102 3.88 -49.45 -6.62
N HIS A 103 2.74 -49.16 -7.25
CA HIS A 103 2.64 -48.27 -8.44
C HIS A 103 1.87 -47.02 -8.14
N LEU A 104 1.72 -46.64 -6.88
CA LEU A 104 0.85 -45.56 -6.46
C LEU A 104 1.19 -44.18 -7.14
N ALA A 105 2.47 -43.85 -7.25
CA ALA A 105 2.89 -42.61 -7.87
C ALA A 105 2.55 -42.54 -9.37
N GLU A 106 2.80 -43.65 -10.09
CA GLU A 106 2.48 -43.75 -11.52
C GLU A 106 0.97 -43.72 -11.74
N ASN A 107 0.21 -44.45 -10.94
CA ASN A 107 -1.25 -44.49 -11.03
C ASN A 107 -1.90 -43.14 -10.66
N LEU A 108 -1.35 -42.40 -9.68
CA LEU A 108 -1.83 -41.05 -9.30
C LEU A 108 -1.58 -40.06 -10.43
N LYS A 109 -0.40 -40.11 -11.09
CA LYS A 109 -0.14 -39.28 -12.27
C LYS A 109 -1.11 -39.59 -13.40
N ALA A 110 -1.31 -40.89 -13.71
CA ALA A 110 -2.28 -41.30 -14.72
C ALA A 110 -3.72 -40.89 -14.37
N TYR A 111 -4.07 -40.85 -13.09
CA TYR A 111 -5.36 -40.32 -12.63
C TYR A 111 -5.49 -38.83 -12.89
N ILE A 112 -4.46 -38.05 -12.61
CA ILE A 112 -4.44 -36.60 -12.87
C ILE A 112 -4.47 -36.33 -14.37
N ASP A 113 -3.76 -37.11 -15.19
CA ASP A 113 -3.76 -36.98 -16.65
C ASP A 113 -5.11 -37.32 -17.27
N GLY A 114 -5.95 -38.10 -16.60
CA GLY A 114 -7.32 -38.38 -16.98
C GLY A 114 -8.25 -37.19 -16.92
N PHE A 115 -7.91 -36.11 -16.22
CA PHE A 115 -8.72 -34.91 -16.19
C PHE A 115 -8.69 -34.12 -17.49
N SER A 116 -9.74 -33.33 -17.74
CA SER A 116 -9.80 -32.36 -18.84
C SER A 116 -8.67 -31.31 -18.73
N ALA A 117 -8.32 -30.70 -19.86
CA ALA A 117 -7.16 -29.82 -19.98
C ALA A 117 -7.16 -28.64 -18.97
N ASN A 118 -8.33 -28.05 -18.69
CA ASN A 118 -8.48 -26.95 -17.73
C ASN A 118 -8.12 -27.38 -16.28
N VAL A 119 -8.42 -28.61 -15.87
CA VAL A 119 -8.05 -29.12 -14.55
C VAL A 119 -6.59 -29.53 -14.52
N ARG A 120 -6.09 -30.22 -15.55
CA ARG A 120 -4.66 -30.59 -15.64
C ARG A 120 -3.75 -29.36 -15.53
N ARG A 121 -4.14 -28.24 -16.15
CA ARG A 121 -3.43 -26.97 -16.04
C ARG A 121 -3.22 -26.55 -14.58
N ILE A 122 -4.23 -26.72 -13.71
CA ILE A 122 -4.13 -26.37 -12.28
C ILE A 122 -2.99 -27.13 -11.61
N PHE A 123 -2.91 -28.46 -11.86
CA PHE A 123 -1.86 -29.29 -11.27
C PHE A 123 -0.47 -29.03 -11.86
N ASN A 124 -0.40 -28.67 -13.15
CA ASN A 124 0.84 -28.26 -13.79
C ASN A 124 1.35 -26.90 -13.24
N ASP A 125 0.46 -25.93 -13.07
CA ASP A 125 0.80 -24.63 -12.51
C ASP A 125 1.27 -24.73 -11.03
N LEU A 126 0.87 -25.80 -10.33
CA LEU A 126 1.33 -26.11 -8.97
C LEU A 126 2.62 -26.96 -8.93
N ASP A 127 3.15 -27.39 -10.07
CA ASP A 127 4.27 -28.38 -10.14
C ASP A 127 4.02 -29.65 -9.29
N PHE A 128 2.76 -30.09 -9.23
CA PHE A 128 2.35 -31.16 -8.30
C PHE A 128 3.00 -32.51 -8.62
N GLU A 129 3.42 -32.74 -9.86
CA GLU A 129 4.15 -33.95 -10.22
C GLU A 129 5.49 -34.08 -9.49
N ALA A 130 6.21 -32.97 -9.32
CA ALA A 130 7.45 -32.94 -8.54
C ALA A 130 7.19 -33.27 -7.06
N GLU A 131 6.08 -32.79 -6.49
CA GLU A 131 5.71 -33.11 -5.11
C GLU A 131 5.26 -34.57 -4.92
N ILE A 132 4.58 -35.18 -5.92
CA ILE A 132 4.28 -36.62 -5.91
C ILE A 132 5.58 -37.46 -5.81
N ALA A 133 6.56 -37.14 -6.67
CA ALA A 133 7.84 -37.84 -6.67
C ALA A 133 8.62 -37.66 -5.36
N LYS A 134 8.51 -36.48 -4.72
CA LYS A 134 9.13 -36.19 -3.43
C LYS A 134 8.44 -36.94 -2.28
N MET A 135 7.11 -37.00 -2.27
CA MET A 135 6.34 -37.78 -1.29
C MET A 135 6.65 -39.26 -1.39
N GLU A 136 6.78 -39.79 -2.61
CA GLU A 136 7.15 -41.18 -2.85
C GLU A 136 8.52 -41.51 -2.26
N ARG A 137 9.55 -40.72 -2.60
CA ARG A 137 10.90 -40.88 -2.05
C ARG A 137 10.94 -40.75 -0.52
N ALA A 138 10.06 -39.96 0.06
CA ALA A 138 9.93 -39.75 1.49
C ALA A 138 9.05 -40.82 2.19
N HIS A 139 8.52 -41.78 1.47
CA HIS A 139 7.57 -42.80 1.96
C HIS A 139 6.33 -42.14 2.64
N ARG A 140 5.83 -41.06 2.09
CA ARG A 140 4.66 -40.33 2.59
C ARG A 140 3.45 -40.44 1.66
N LEU A 141 3.65 -40.76 0.38
CA LEU A 141 2.60 -40.72 -0.64
C LEU A 141 1.37 -41.54 -0.25
N TYR A 142 1.55 -42.78 0.12
CA TYR A 142 0.45 -43.67 0.48
C TYR A 142 -0.38 -43.14 1.67
N ILE A 143 0.30 -42.69 2.73
CA ILE A 143 -0.37 -42.19 3.93
C ILE A 143 -1.21 -40.91 3.59
N ILE A 144 -0.71 -40.07 2.72
CA ILE A 144 -1.40 -38.84 2.32
C ILE A 144 -2.59 -39.17 1.41
N VAL A 145 -2.40 -39.94 0.35
CA VAL A 145 -3.47 -40.36 -0.55
C VAL A 145 -4.59 -41.09 0.21
N LYS A 146 -4.22 -42.02 1.09
CA LYS A 146 -5.18 -42.76 1.94
C LYS A 146 -5.99 -41.82 2.83
N ALA A 147 -5.34 -40.87 3.49
CA ALA A 147 -6.04 -39.93 4.34
C ALA A 147 -7.01 -39.01 3.57
N PHE A 148 -6.62 -38.55 2.36
CA PHE A 148 -7.51 -37.78 1.51
C PHE A 148 -8.67 -38.61 0.93
N SER A 149 -8.49 -39.88 0.67
CA SER A 149 -9.57 -40.77 0.21
C SER A 149 -10.74 -40.86 1.21
N GLU A 150 -10.48 -40.58 2.48
CA GLU A 150 -11.48 -40.66 3.58
C GLU A 150 -12.18 -39.29 3.82
N LEU A 151 -11.67 -38.18 3.23
CA LEU A 151 -12.23 -36.84 3.41
C LEU A 151 -13.43 -36.65 2.48
N ASP A 152 -14.58 -36.26 3.01
CA ASP A 152 -15.74 -35.85 2.20
C ASP A 152 -15.69 -34.36 1.88
N LEU A 153 -15.52 -34.06 0.60
CA LEU A 153 -15.59 -32.69 0.04
C LEU A 153 -16.67 -32.59 -1.04
N ASN A 154 -17.74 -33.35 -0.92
CA ASN A 154 -18.82 -33.36 -1.91
C ASN A 154 -19.51 -31.98 -1.99
N PRO A 155 -19.69 -31.39 -3.19
CA PRO A 155 -20.37 -30.12 -3.37
C PRO A 155 -21.82 -30.05 -2.83
N ARG A 156 -22.45 -31.17 -2.59
CA ARG A 156 -23.81 -31.23 -2.00
C ARG A 156 -23.81 -31.09 -0.49
N THR A 157 -22.75 -31.50 0.18
CA THR A 157 -22.58 -31.42 1.65
C THR A 157 -21.75 -30.20 2.03
N ILE A 158 -20.75 -29.89 1.20
CA ILE A 158 -19.86 -28.72 1.33
C ILE A 158 -20.05 -27.86 0.09
N ASP A 159 -20.96 -26.89 0.18
CA ASP A 159 -21.19 -25.96 -0.92
C ASP A 159 -19.96 -25.10 -1.24
N GLY A 160 -20.02 -24.34 -2.32
CA GLY A 160 -18.89 -23.52 -2.75
C GLY A 160 -18.54 -22.40 -1.77
N MET A 161 -19.47 -21.99 -0.91
CA MET A 161 -19.18 -21.00 0.13
C MET A 161 -18.41 -21.65 1.28
N LYS A 162 -18.91 -22.76 1.80
CA LYS A 162 -18.22 -23.53 2.85
C LYS A 162 -16.81 -23.96 2.40
N MET A 163 -16.67 -24.36 1.14
CA MET A 163 -15.33 -24.68 0.57
C MET A 163 -14.41 -23.48 0.51
N GLY A 164 -14.94 -22.30 0.18
CA GLY A 164 -14.18 -21.04 0.23
C GLY A 164 -13.62 -20.79 1.63
N TYR A 165 -14.43 -20.93 2.68
CA TYR A 165 -13.97 -20.81 4.08
C TYR A 165 -12.92 -21.89 4.44
N ILE A 166 -13.08 -23.12 3.94
CA ILE A 166 -12.07 -24.17 4.15
C ILE A 166 -10.72 -23.78 3.52
N PHE A 167 -10.72 -23.30 2.29
CA PHE A 167 -9.50 -22.84 1.63
C PHE A 167 -8.87 -21.66 2.36
N GLU A 168 -9.68 -20.71 2.78
CA GLU A 168 -9.24 -19.55 3.57
C GLU A 168 -8.53 -19.98 4.86
N GLU A 169 -9.13 -20.90 5.60
CA GLU A 169 -8.54 -21.43 6.83
C GLU A 169 -7.28 -22.26 6.58
N ILE A 170 -7.20 -22.99 5.48
CA ILE A 170 -5.99 -23.72 5.07
C ILE A 170 -4.85 -22.72 4.83
N ILE A 171 -5.09 -21.68 4.00
CA ILE A 171 -4.09 -20.65 3.73
C ILE A 171 -3.69 -19.96 5.03
N ARG A 172 -4.66 -19.50 5.85
CA ARG A 172 -4.37 -18.85 7.12
C ARG A 172 -3.43 -19.68 8.00
N LYS A 173 -3.71 -20.96 8.16
CA LYS A 173 -2.87 -21.86 8.98
C LYS A 173 -1.46 -22.06 8.42
N PHE A 174 -1.29 -22.04 7.12
CA PHE A 174 0.04 -22.17 6.51
C PHE A 174 0.78 -20.82 6.45
N SER A 175 0.06 -19.70 6.54
CA SER A 175 0.63 -18.34 6.53
C SER A 175 0.86 -17.77 7.92
N GLU A 176 0.51 -18.48 9.02
CA GLU A 176 0.73 -18.01 10.41
C GLU A 176 2.21 -17.68 10.72
N ASN A 177 3.16 -18.17 9.90
CA ASN A 177 4.60 -17.90 10.00
C ASN A 177 5.18 -17.27 8.71
N ALA A 178 4.35 -16.84 7.75
CA ALA A 178 4.81 -16.22 6.52
C ALA A 178 4.94 -14.69 6.70
N ASP A 179 5.80 -14.08 5.89
CA ASP A 179 6.07 -12.65 5.91
C ASP A 179 4.79 -11.81 5.76
N ALA A 180 4.82 -10.59 6.32
CA ALA A 180 3.68 -9.68 6.52
C ALA A 180 2.93 -9.21 5.24
N GLY A 181 3.21 -9.77 4.07
CA GLY A 181 2.65 -9.33 2.78
C GLY A 181 1.32 -9.99 2.35
N ASP A 182 0.99 -11.17 2.86
CA ASP A 182 -0.21 -11.91 2.43
C ASP A 182 -1.41 -11.57 3.34
N HIS A 183 -2.06 -10.43 3.09
CA HIS A 183 -3.22 -9.99 3.86
C HIS A 183 -4.51 -10.64 3.36
N TYR A 184 -4.92 -11.70 4.02
CA TYR A 184 -6.19 -12.34 3.72
C TYR A 184 -7.38 -11.49 4.22
N THR A 185 -8.35 -11.21 3.33
CA THR A 185 -9.52 -10.36 3.63
C THR A 185 -10.67 -11.15 4.21
N GLY A 186 -11.14 -10.78 5.39
CA GLY A 186 -12.33 -11.38 5.99
C GLY A 186 -13.60 -11.16 5.16
N ARG A 187 -14.51 -12.12 5.18
CA ARG A 187 -15.78 -12.05 4.41
C ARG A 187 -16.66 -10.87 4.81
N ASP A 188 -16.59 -10.46 6.07
CA ASP A 188 -17.27 -9.28 6.58
C ASP A 188 -16.83 -7.99 5.87
N ILE A 189 -15.53 -7.84 5.66
CA ILE A 189 -14.94 -6.72 4.91
C ILE A 189 -15.37 -6.79 3.44
N ILE A 190 -15.22 -7.96 2.81
CA ILE A 190 -15.60 -8.16 1.39
C ILE A 190 -17.07 -7.80 1.17
N LYS A 191 -17.97 -8.30 2.03
CA LYS A 191 -19.40 -7.99 1.95
C LYS A 191 -19.69 -6.50 2.15
N THR A 192 -18.92 -5.83 3.01
CA THR A 192 -19.03 -4.38 3.23
C THR A 192 -18.61 -3.62 1.98
N MET A 193 -17.48 -3.96 1.37
CA MET A 193 -17.00 -3.35 0.13
C MET A 193 -18.00 -3.53 -1.02
N VAL A 194 -18.50 -4.75 -1.22
CA VAL A 194 -19.48 -5.07 -2.27
C VAL A 194 -20.78 -4.30 -2.04
N ALA A 195 -21.28 -4.25 -0.79
CA ALA A 195 -22.51 -3.53 -0.46
C ALA A 195 -22.38 -2.01 -0.73
N ILE A 196 -21.25 -1.40 -0.36
CA ILE A 196 -20.97 0.02 -0.64
C ILE A 196 -20.86 0.25 -2.16
N LEU A 197 -20.05 -0.58 -2.86
CA LEU A 197 -19.81 -0.42 -4.28
C LEU A 197 -21.07 -0.50 -5.14
N LEU A 198 -22.01 -1.36 -4.73
CA LEU A 198 -23.26 -1.62 -5.46
C LEU A 198 -24.47 -0.81 -4.93
N SER A 199 -24.35 -0.08 -3.82
CA SER A 199 -25.45 0.67 -3.21
C SER A 199 -25.88 1.90 -4.04
N GLU A 200 -24.97 2.47 -4.83
CA GLU A 200 -25.23 3.64 -5.66
C GLU A 200 -24.68 3.47 -7.08
N GLY A 201 -25.33 4.08 -8.07
CA GLY A 201 -24.86 4.10 -9.46
C GLY A 201 -24.77 2.72 -10.11
N SER A 202 -25.58 1.76 -9.66
CA SER A 202 -25.58 0.36 -10.07
C SER A 202 -26.91 -0.06 -10.68
N GLU A 203 -27.72 0.87 -11.18
CA GLU A 203 -29.02 0.61 -11.79
C GLU A 203 -28.93 -0.27 -13.04
N ASP A 204 -27.79 -0.25 -13.71
CA ASP A 204 -27.46 -1.12 -14.86
C ASP A 204 -27.33 -2.59 -14.47
N VAL A 205 -26.92 -2.88 -13.23
CA VAL A 205 -26.78 -4.26 -12.70
C VAL A 205 -28.13 -4.99 -12.64
N LEU A 206 -29.21 -4.26 -12.47
CA LEU A 206 -30.57 -4.80 -12.39
C LEU A 206 -31.19 -5.10 -13.76
N GLN A 207 -30.57 -4.65 -14.85
CA GLN A 207 -31.10 -4.85 -16.19
C GLN A 207 -30.88 -6.31 -16.65
N PRO A 208 -31.92 -7.03 -17.08
CA PRO A 208 -31.76 -8.39 -17.59
C PRO A 208 -30.78 -8.47 -18.78
N GLY A 209 -29.94 -9.51 -18.79
CA GLY A 209 -28.99 -9.75 -19.88
C GLY A 209 -27.83 -8.76 -19.98
N ARG A 210 -27.72 -7.78 -19.08
CA ARG A 210 -26.60 -6.83 -19.07
C ARG A 210 -25.28 -7.54 -18.74
N GLU A 211 -24.26 -7.32 -19.57
CA GLU A 211 -22.90 -7.78 -19.24
C GLU A 211 -22.29 -6.90 -18.14
N ILE A 212 -21.79 -7.55 -17.10
CA ILE A 212 -21.12 -6.92 -15.95
C ILE A 212 -19.74 -7.53 -15.82
N THR A 213 -18.71 -6.70 -16.00
CA THR A 213 -17.31 -7.12 -15.86
C THR A 213 -16.79 -6.72 -14.46
N ILE A 214 -16.21 -7.66 -13.75
CA ILE A 214 -15.66 -7.45 -12.41
C ILE A 214 -14.21 -7.94 -12.41
N ALA A 215 -13.28 -7.11 -11.91
CA ALA A 215 -11.87 -7.48 -11.80
C ALA A 215 -11.37 -7.38 -10.36
N ASP A 216 -10.40 -8.24 -10.06
CA ASP A 216 -9.57 -8.24 -8.87
C ASP A 216 -8.12 -8.51 -9.31
N GLN A 217 -7.24 -7.52 -9.16
CA GLN A 217 -5.86 -7.58 -9.65
C GLN A 217 -4.89 -8.23 -8.63
N ALA A 218 -5.42 -8.68 -7.49
CA ALA A 218 -4.72 -9.46 -6.45
C ALA A 218 -5.71 -10.47 -5.84
N CYS A 219 -6.30 -11.33 -6.70
CA CYS A 219 -7.55 -12.00 -6.38
C CYS A 219 -7.47 -13.12 -5.33
N GLY A 220 -6.28 -13.54 -4.93
CA GLY A 220 -6.12 -14.58 -3.93
C GLY A 220 -6.90 -15.86 -4.30
N THR A 221 -7.72 -16.32 -3.39
CA THR A 221 -8.63 -17.45 -3.62
C THR A 221 -9.92 -17.09 -4.37
N GLY A 222 -10.04 -15.87 -4.86
CA GLY A 222 -11.22 -15.38 -5.58
C GLY A 222 -12.39 -14.98 -4.67
N GLY A 223 -12.11 -14.68 -3.40
CA GLY A 223 -13.14 -14.32 -2.42
C GLY A 223 -13.96 -13.12 -2.81
N MET A 224 -13.32 -12.03 -3.27
CA MET A 224 -14.02 -10.81 -3.72
C MET A 224 -14.83 -11.04 -4.99
N LEU A 225 -14.25 -11.73 -5.97
CA LEU A 225 -14.92 -12.08 -7.23
C LEU A 225 -16.17 -12.94 -6.97
N SER A 226 -16.02 -13.99 -6.17
CA SER A 226 -17.10 -14.91 -5.83
C SER A 226 -18.22 -14.25 -5.04
N THR A 227 -17.89 -13.41 -4.06
CA THR A 227 -18.88 -12.68 -3.25
C THR A 227 -19.64 -11.67 -4.10
N SER A 228 -18.95 -10.90 -4.95
CA SER A 228 -19.57 -9.96 -5.88
C SER A 228 -20.51 -10.67 -6.85
N TYR A 229 -20.09 -11.80 -7.42
CA TYR A 229 -20.91 -12.63 -8.29
C TYR A 229 -22.21 -13.08 -7.60
N ASN A 230 -22.08 -13.69 -6.42
CA ASN A 230 -23.22 -14.21 -5.68
C ASN A 230 -24.18 -13.08 -5.27
N PHE A 231 -23.64 -11.93 -4.86
CA PHE A 231 -24.44 -10.77 -4.47
C PHE A 231 -25.28 -10.25 -5.67
N ILE A 232 -24.65 -10.05 -6.83
CA ILE A 232 -25.36 -9.59 -8.03
C ILE A 232 -26.40 -10.63 -8.49
N LYS A 233 -26.04 -11.91 -8.52
CA LYS A 233 -26.96 -12.99 -8.94
C LYS A 233 -28.18 -13.13 -8.03
N ARG A 234 -28.10 -12.74 -6.77
CA ARG A 234 -29.23 -12.71 -5.85
C ARG A 234 -30.29 -11.69 -6.29
N PHE A 235 -29.87 -10.52 -6.76
CA PHE A 235 -30.77 -9.44 -7.21
C PHE A 235 -31.14 -9.54 -8.68
N ASN A 236 -30.25 -10.05 -9.51
CA ASN A 236 -30.45 -10.25 -10.93
C ASN A 236 -29.91 -11.63 -11.36
N PRO A 237 -30.72 -12.71 -11.26
CA PRO A 237 -30.32 -14.05 -11.69
C PRO A 237 -29.92 -14.14 -13.16
N GLU A 238 -30.44 -13.24 -14.01
CA GLU A 238 -30.19 -13.20 -15.45
C GLU A 238 -28.95 -12.35 -15.83
N ALA A 239 -28.27 -11.71 -14.86
CA ALA A 239 -27.06 -10.94 -15.14
C ALA A 239 -25.98 -11.80 -15.76
N ASN A 240 -25.39 -11.31 -16.85
CA ASN A 240 -24.22 -11.93 -17.48
C ASN A 240 -22.94 -11.36 -16.82
N ILE A 241 -22.37 -12.09 -15.87
CA ILE A 241 -21.21 -11.63 -15.08
C ILE A 241 -19.96 -12.30 -15.60
N ARG A 242 -18.95 -11.49 -15.98
CA ARG A 242 -17.63 -11.95 -16.32
C ARG A 242 -16.63 -11.51 -15.28
N LEU A 243 -15.91 -12.47 -14.71
CA LEU A 243 -14.92 -12.27 -13.67
C LEU A 243 -13.52 -12.28 -14.28
N PHE A 244 -12.67 -11.36 -13.86
CA PHE A 244 -11.28 -11.23 -14.27
C PHE A 244 -10.39 -11.19 -13.02
N GLY A 245 -9.24 -11.86 -13.08
CA GLY A 245 -8.34 -11.88 -11.92
C GLY A 245 -6.89 -12.06 -12.30
N HIS A 246 -6.01 -11.42 -11.53
CA HIS A 246 -4.59 -11.71 -11.48
C HIS A 246 -4.24 -12.24 -10.10
N GLU A 247 -3.39 -13.26 -10.04
CA GLU A 247 -2.83 -13.78 -8.81
C GLU A 247 -1.39 -14.22 -9.06
N VAL A 248 -0.49 -13.86 -8.16
CA VAL A 248 0.94 -14.18 -8.27
C VAL A 248 1.30 -15.48 -7.55
N VAL A 249 0.52 -15.86 -6.53
CA VAL A 249 0.75 -17.05 -5.71
C VAL A 249 0.07 -18.26 -6.34
N PRO A 250 0.82 -19.27 -6.82
CA PRO A 250 0.26 -20.42 -7.52
C PRO A 250 -0.81 -21.18 -6.73
N GLN A 251 -0.63 -21.33 -5.42
CA GLN A 251 -1.58 -22.05 -4.56
C GLN A 251 -2.92 -21.31 -4.46
N SER A 252 -2.91 -20.00 -4.24
CA SER A 252 -4.12 -19.17 -4.19
C SER A 252 -4.84 -19.15 -5.52
N TYR A 253 -4.10 -18.99 -6.61
CA TYR A 253 -4.61 -19.08 -7.97
C TYR A 253 -5.30 -20.42 -8.26
N ALA A 254 -4.67 -21.55 -7.90
CA ALA A 254 -5.23 -22.88 -8.12
C ALA A 254 -6.54 -23.09 -7.34
N MET A 255 -6.63 -22.59 -6.10
CA MET A 255 -7.86 -22.65 -5.31
C MET A 255 -8.97 -21.81 -5.94
N CYS A 256 -8.64 -20.61 -6.44
CA CYS A 256 -9.58 -19.76 -7.16
C CYS A 256 -10.18 -20.49 -8.36
N LEU A 257 -9.32 -21.08 -9.22
CA LEU A 257 -9.76 -21.82 -10.40
C LEU A 257 -10.62 -23.03 -10.03
N ALA A 258 -10.23 -23.81 -9.01
CA ALA A 258 -10.95 -24.99 -8.60
C ALA A 258 -12.39 -24.65 -8.17
N GLU A 259 -12.56 -23.64 -7.33
CA GLU A 259 -13.89 -23.22 -6.89
C GLU A 259 -14.73 -22.63 -8.02
N MET A 260 -14.13 -21.85 -8.91
CA MET A 260 -14.84 -21.31 -10.07
C MET A 260 -15.35 -22.41 -11.00
N LEU A 261 -14.52 -23.43 -11.28
CA LEU A 261 -14.94 -24.58 -12.10
C LEU A 261 -16.11 -25.34 -11.47
N ILE A 262 -16.08 -25.59 -10.16
CA ILE A 262 -17.14 -26.30 -9.45
C ILE A 262 -18.46 -25.50 -9.47
N LYS A 263 -18.36 -24.17 -9.37
CA LYS A 263 -19.53 -23.29 -9.49
C LYS A 263 -20.01 -23.07 -10.93
N GLY A 264 -19.33 -23.67 -11.92
CA GLY A 264 -19.64 -23.49 -13.33
C GLY A 264 -19.30 -22.10 -13.88
N GLN A 265 -18.38 -21.40 -13.21
CA GLN A 265 -17.89 -20.09 -13.63
C GLN A 265 -16.72 -20.26 -14.62
N ASP A 266 -16.58 -19.27 -15.50
CA ASP A 266 -15.50 -19.26 -16.50
C ASP A 266 -14.17 -18.89 -15.84
N ILE A 267 -13.17 -19.74 -16.03
CA ILE A 267 -11.81 -19.56 -15.49
C ILE A 267 -10.83 -18.94 -16.51
N GLU A 268 -11.25 -18.75 -17.76
CA GLU A 268 -10.37 -18.26 -18.83
C GLU A 268 -9.86 -16.84 -18.59
N ASN A 269 -10.51 -16.09 -17.74
CA ASN A 269 -10.14 -14.72 -17.40
C ASN A 269 -9.43 -14.61 -16.03
N ILE A 270 -9.02 -15.71 -15.43
CA ILE A 270 -8.14 -15.70 -14.25
C ILE A 270 -6.74 -16.12 -14.70
N ARG A 271 -5.73 -15.35 -14.33
CA ARG A 271 -4.34 -15.54 -14.76
C ARG A 271 -3.38 -15.62 -13.59
N LEU A 272 -2.47 -16.57 -13.66
CA LEU A 272 -1.28 -16.57 -12.80
C LEU A 272 -0.34 -15.49 -13.35
N GLN A 273 -0.45 -14.28 -12.80
CA GLN A 273 0.20 -13.08 -13.31
C GLN A 273 0.52 -12.10 -12.21
N ASP A 274 1.73 -11.57 -12.24
CA ASP A 274 2.11 -10.40 -11.45
C ASP A 274 1.55 -9.13 -12.11
N THR A 275 0.63 -8.46 -11.41
CA THR A 275 -0.02 -7.22 -11.87
C THR A 275 0.98 -6.10 -12.14
N MET A 276 2.07 -6.03 -11.39
CA MET A 276 3.12 -5.04 -11.62
C MET A 276 3.85 -5.27 -12.93
N LYS A 277 4.06 -6.54 -13.31
CA LYS A 277 4.78 -6.89 -14.55
C LYS A 277 3.95 -6.69 -15.80
N ALA A 278 2.70 -7.08 -15.78
CA ALA A 278 1.83 -6.95 -16.94
C ALA A 278 0.35 -7.01 -16.56
N ASP A 279 -0.48 -6.40 -17.39
CA ASP A 279 -1.93 -6.61 -17.41
C ASP A 279 -2.25 -7.69 -18.45
N ALA A 280 -2.87 -8.77 -18.02
CA ALA A 280 -3.27 -9.86 -18.93
C ALA A 280 -4.47 -9.50 -19.82
N PHE A 281 -5.17 -8.41 -19.54
CA PHE A 281 -6.41 -7.98 -20.22
C PHE A 281 -6.39 -6.49 -20.59
N PRO A 282 -5.36 -5.99 -21.29
CA PRO A 282 -5.15 -4.55 -21.50
C PRO A 282 -6.32 -3.86 -22.23
N ASP A 283 -7.00 -4.59 -23.13
CA ASP A 283 -8.08 -4.06 -23.96
C ASP A 283 -9.47 -4.17 -23.31
N VAL A 284 -9.58 -4.77 -22.11
CA VAL A 284 -10.86 -4.97 -21.44
C VAL A 284 -11.02 -3.94 -20.32
N LYS A 285 -12.09 -3.15 -20.39
CA LYS A 285 -12.44 -2.20 -19.32
C LYS A 285 -13.53 -2.78 -18.43
N MET A 286 -13.41 -2.55 -17.14
CA MET A 286 -14.20 -3.16 -16.09
C MET A 286 -15.32 -2.24 -15.60
N ARG A 287 -16.49 -2.82 -15.36
CA ARG A 287 -17.57 -2.12 -14.68
C ARG A 287 -17.23 -1.91 -13.20
N TYR A 288 -16.64 -2.93 -12.59
CA TYR A 288 -16.20 -2.90 -11.21
C TYR A 288 -14.78 -3.44 -11.07
N VAL A 289 -14.01 -2.78 -10.20
CA VAL A 289 -12.75 -3.31 -9.65
C VAL A 289 -12.93 -3.39 -8.14
N ILE A 290 -12.65 -4.55 -7.57
CA ILE A 290 -12.75 -4.77 -6.13
C ILE A 290 -11.54 -5.58 -5.68
N GLU A 291 -10.70 -5.00 -4.84
CA GLU A 291 -9.42 -5.63 -4.50
C GLU A 291 -8.90 -5.23 -3.12
N ASN A 292 -8.10 -6.10 -2.56
CA ASN A 292 -7.26 -5.86 -1.41
C ASN A 292 -5.82 -6.16 -1.81
N PRO A 293 -5.09 -5.19 -2.35
CA PRO A 293 -3.70 -5.38 -2.76
C PRO A 293 -2.79 -5.56 -1.53
N PRO A 294 -1.57 -6.09 -1.71
CA PRO A 294 -0.64 -6.27 -0.61
C PRO A 294 -0.16 -4.92 -0.05
N PHE A 295 -0.22 -4.75 1.28
CA PHE A 295 0.24 -3.53 1.97
C PHE A 295 1.74 -3.59 2.24
N GLY A 296 2.45 -2.45 2.03
CA GLY A 296 3.86 -2.30 2.36
C GLY A 296 4.80 -3.23 1.58
N GLN A 297 4.36 -3.78 0.45
CA GLN A 297 5.19 -4.63 -0.40
C GLN A 297 5.96 -3.78 -1.41
N ALA A 298 7.28 -4.04 -1.51
CA ALA A 298 8.15 -3.31 -2.41
C ALA A 298 7.94 -3.73 -3.87
N TRP A 299 7.88 -2.75 -4.79
CA TRP A 299 7.88 -2.96 -6.24
C TRP A 299 9.26 -2.77 -6.88
N GLY A 300 10.21 -2.17 -6.16
CA GLY A 300 11.55 -1.89 -6.63
C GLY A 300 12.58 -1.79 -5.50
N GLY A 301 13.85 -1.55 -5.84
CA GLY A 301 14.94 -1.45 -4.89
C GLY A 301 15.46 -2.80 -4.40
N LYS A 302 16.17 -2.78 -3.26
CA LYS A 302 16.82 -3.99 -2.73
C LYS A 302 15.83 -5.04 -2.24
N ASP A 303 14.68 -4.59 -1.74
CA ASP A 303 13.67 -5.45 -1.11
C ASP A 303 12.74 -6.11 -2.13
N ALA A 304 12.74 -5.63 -3.39
CA ALA A 304 11.98 -6.21 -4.51
C ALA A 304 12.77 -7.17 -5.39
N LYS A 305 13.94 -7.64 -4.97
CA LYS A 305 14.79 -8.54 -5.78
C LYS A 305 14.10 -9.83 -6.19
N GLU A 306 13.18 -10.31 -5.36
CA GLU A 306 12.43 -11.55 -5.63
C GLU A 306 11.26 -11.33 -6.60
N THR A 307 10.66 -10.14 -6.62
CA THR A 307 9.54 -9.84 -7.52
C THR A 307 9.98 -9.58 -8.96
N GLY A 308 11.14 -8.94 -9.16
CA GLY A 308 11.68 -8.59 -10.49
C GLY A 308 10.77 -7.64 -11.29
N SER A 309 9.92 -6.85 -10.61
CA SER A 309 8.91 -6.00 -11.24
C SER A 309 9.40 -4.61 -11.60
N GLU A 310 10.53 -4.15 -11.03
CA GLU A 310 11.00 -2.76 -11.14
C GLU A 310 11.18 -2.27 -12.57
N ASP A 311 11.81 -3.08 -13.42
CA ASP A 311 12.03 -2.70 -14.82
C ASP A 311 10.72 -2.59 -15.60
N ALA A 312 9.77 -3.50 -15.36
CA ALA A 312 8.45 -3.47 -15.98
C ALA A 312 7.66 -2.23 -15.55
N VAL A 313 7.67 -1.90 -14.26
CA VAL A 313 7.02 -0.70 -13.72
C VAL A 313 7.61 0.57 -14.33
N LYS A 314 8.95 0.69 -14.40
CA LYS A 314 9.62 1.84 -15.00
C LYS A 314 9.35 1.96 -16.50
N ALA A 315 9.32 0.83 -17.22
CA ALA A 315 8.99 0.81 -18.65
C ALA A 315 7.54 1.24 -18.91
N GLU A 316 6.61 0.84 -18.07
CA GLU A 316 5.21 1.24 -18.14
C GLU A 316 5.03 2.73 -17.80
N TYR A 317 5.69 3.22 -16.75
CA TYR A 317 5.71 4.65 -16.40
C TYR A 317 6.29 5.54 -17.52
N ALA A 318 7.31 5.07 -18.20
CA ALA A 318 7.93 5.82 -19.32
C ALA A 318 6.96 6.10 -20.49
N LYS A 319 5.84 5.37 -20.60
CA LYS A 319 4.77 5.62 -21.58
C LYS A 319 3.88 6.83 -21.18
N GLY A 320 4.09 7.41 -20.00
CA GLY A 320 3.23 8.46 -19.45
C GLY A 320 1.78 7.98 -19.31
N PHE A 321 0.81 8.82 -19.62
CA PHE A 321 -0.62 8.46 -19.54
C PHE A 321 -1.10 7.49 -20.64
N ALA A 322 -0.23 7.01 -21.50
CA ALA A 322 -0.51 5.84 -22.35
C ALA A 322 -0.19 4.51 -21.63
N GLY A 323 0.45 4.59 -20.47
CA GLY A 323 0.70 3.47 -19.55
C GLY A 323 -0.15 3.62 -18.29
N ARG A 324 -0.10 2.59 -17.44
CA ARG A 324 -0.93 2.52 -16.22
C ARG A 324 -0.55 3.53 -15.13
N TRP A 325 0.71 3.97 -15.07
CA TRP A 325 1.25 4.77 -13.96
C TRP A 325 1.69 6.18 -14.36
N GLY A 326 0.96 6.78 -15.29
CA GLY A 326 1.29 8.09 -15.85
C GLY A 326 1.27 9.25 -14.85
N ALA A 327 0.55 9.13 -13.74
CA ALA A 327 0.47 10.17 -12.72
C ALA A 327 1.73 10.26 -11.84
N GLY A 328 2.51 9.17 -11.71
CA GLY A 328 3.73 9.14 -10.92
C GLY A 328 4.08 7.74 -10.42
N LEU A 329 5.29 7.60 -9.88
CA LEU A 329 5.73 6.40 -9.18
C LEU A 329 5.89 6.71 -7.69
N PRO A 330 5.31 5.91 -6.79
CA PRO A 330 5.57 6.02 -5.35
C PRO A 330 6.99 5.57 -5.02
N GLY A 331 7.41 5.75 -3.78
CA GLY A 331 8.63 5.16 -3.26
C GLY A 331 8.68 3.65 -3.49
N THR A 332 9.87 3.11 -3.76
CA THR A 332 10.04 1.70 -4.18
C THR A 332 9.59 0.67 -3.15
N GLY A 333 9.45 1.06 -1.89
CA GLY A 333 9.09 0.19 -0.77
C GLY A 333 7.59 -0.13 -0.65
N ASP A 334 6.72 0.52 -1.44
CA ASP A 334 5.27 0.33 -1.33
C ASP A 334 4.57 0.45 -2.68
N MET A 335 3.81 -0.58 -3.07
CA MET A 335 3.11 -0.64 -4.36
C MET A 335 1.64 -0.22 -4.31
N GLN A 336 1.09 0.13 -3.16
CA GLN A 336 -0.34 0.45 -3.00
C GLN A 336 -0.81 1.52 -4.00
N MET A 337 -0.07 2.62 -4.15
CA MET A 337 -0.39 3.68 -5.11
C MET A 337 -0.32 3.24 -6.58
N LEU A 338 0.39 2.16 -6.89
CA LEU A 338 0.39 1.56 -8.24
C LEU A 338 -0.90 0.77 -8.47
N PHE A 339 -1.39 0.03 -7.47
CA PHE A 339 -2.68 -0.66 -7.57
C PHE A 339 -3.83 0.32 -7.76
N LEU A 340 -3.88 1.42 -6.99
CA LEU A 340 -4.88 2.48 -7.17
C LEU A 340 -4.90 3.03 -8.60
N GLN A 341 -3.72 3.35 -9.18
CA GLN A 341 -3.63 3.81 -10.57
C GLN A 341 -4.03 2.72 -11.58
N SER A 342 -3.60 1.47 -11.34
CA SER A 342 -3.96 0.33 -12.20
C SER A 342 -5.47 0.09 -12.21
N ALA A 343 -6.14 0.23 -11.06
CA ALA A 343 -7.59 0.13 -10.97
C ALA A 343 -8.28 1.21 -11.81
N ILE A 344 -7.84 2.46 -11.73
CA ILE A 344 -8.38 3.56 -12.57
C ILE A 344 -8.19 3.26 -14.06
N ASP A 345 -7.00 2.76 -14.45
CA ASP A 345 -6.77 2.38 -15.85
C ASP A 345 -7.72 1.26 -16.32
N LYS A 346 -8.01 0.30 -15.44
CA LYS A 346 -8.93 -0.81 -15.73
C LYS A 346 -10.40 -0.40 -15.85
N LEU A 347 -10.81 0.66 -15.16
CA LEU A 347 -12.22 1.05 -15.10
C LEU A 347 -12.79 1.51 -16.44
N ASN A 348 -14.05 1.17 -16.68
CA ASN A 348 -14.82 1.72 -17.79
C ASN A 348 -14.97 3.24 -17.61
N PRO A 349 -14.57 4.07 -18.59
CA PRO A 349 -14.55 5.52 -18.46
C PRO A 349 -15.92 6.17 -18.24
N THR A 350 -17.00 5.48 -18.58
CA THR A 350 -18.36 6.05 -18.48
C THR A 350 -19.06 5.74 -17.17
N ASN A 351 -18.83 4.55 -16.58
CA ASN A 351 -19.57 4.08 -15.41
C ASN A 351 -18.73 3.19 -14.47
N GLY A 352 -17.40 3.08 -14.72
CA GLY A 352 -16.52 2.25 -13.91
C GLY A 352 -16.42 2.74 -12.47
N ARG A 353 -16.45 1.83 -11.49
CA ARG A 353 -16.27 2.09 -10.07
C ARG A 353 -15.37 1.05 -9.42
N ALA A 354 -14.62 1.47 -8.40
CA ALA A 354 -13.77 0.56 -7.65
C ALA A 354 -13.97 0.71 -6.13
N ALA A 355 -13.74 -0.39 -5.42
CA ALA A 355 -13.57 -0.41 -3.98
C ALA A 355 -12.26 -1.13 -3.67
N ILE A 356 -11.32 -0.42 -3.06
CA ILE A 356 -9.95 -0.89 -2.81
C ILE A 356 -9.64 -0.69 -1.34
N VAL A 357 -9.10 -1.73 -0.69
CA VAL A 357 -8.60 -1.61 0.69
C VAL A 357 -7.13 -1.22 0.64
N GLU A 358 -6.78 -0.22 1.42
CA GLU A 358 -5.41 0.25 1.58
C GLU A 358 -5.10 0.52 3.06
N ASP A 359 -3.82 0.58 3.42
CA ASP A 359 -3.42 1.11 4.72
C ASP A 359 -3.45 2.65 4.73
N GLY A 360 -2.86 3.28 5.76
CA GLY A 360 -2.83 4.74 5.86
C GLY A 360 -1.82 5.42 4.93
N SER A 361 -0.81 4.69 4.42
CA SER A 361 0.29 5.27 3.64
C SER A 361 -0.17 6.08 2.44
N PRO A 362 -1.09 5.58 1.60
CA PRO A 362 -1.60 6.31 0.43
C PRO A 362 -2.24 7.67 0.76
N LEU A 363 -2.68 7.89 1.99
CA LEU A 363 -3.36 9.13 2.39
C LEU A 363 -2.39 10.30 2.59
N PHE A 364 -1.20 10.07 3.13
CA PHE A 364 -0.34 11.15 3.61
C PHE A 364 1.17 11.00 3.35
N VAL A 365 1.66 9.82 2.99
CA VAL A 365 3.10 9.63 2.76
C VAL A 365 3.60 10.44 1.57
N GLY A 366 4.82 10.99 1.71
CA GLY A 366 5.53 11.73 0.68
C GLY A 366 5.38 13.26 0.77
N GLY A 367 6.46 13.97 0.48
CA GLY A 367 6.45 15.44 0.41
C GLY A 367 5.84 15.95 -0.91
N THR A 368 5.71 17.26 -1.04
CA THR A 368 5.03 17.96 -2.15
C THR A 368 5.34 17.43 -3.54
N ALA A 369 6.63 17.20 -3.84
CA ALA A 369 7.08 16.74 -5.15
C ALA A 369 7.22 15.22 -5.27
N SER A 370 6.85 14.45 -4.25
CA SER A 370 6.92 12.99 -4.29
C SER A 370 5.89 12.38 -5.24
N GLY A 371 6.17 11.16 -5.70
CA GLY A 371 5.24 10.42 -6.55
C GLY A 371 3.89 10.22 -5.89
N GLU A 372 3.86 9.89 -4.60
CA GLU A 372 2.63 9.68 -3.83
C GLU A 372 1.76 10.94 -3.79
N SER A 373 2.38 12.09 -3.48
CA SER A 373 1.67 13.37 -3.46
C SER A 373 1.12 13.75 -4.83
N GLN A 374 1.88 13.52 -5.92
CA GLN A 374 1.44 13.81 -7.27
C GLN A 374 0.36 12.83 -7.77
N ILE A 375 0.39 11.57 -7.37
CA ILE A 375 -0.68 10.61 -7.66
C ILE A 375 -1.97 11.04 -6.95
N ARG A 376 -1.92 11.38 -5.65
CA ARG A 376 -3.08 11.92 -4.90
C ARG A 376 -3.64 13.18 -5.57
N ARG A 377 -2.76 14.13 -5.93
CA ARG A 377 -3.16 15.32 -6.65
C ARG A 377 -3.90 15.00 -7.94
N TRP A 378 -3.38 14.06 -8.72
CA TRP A 378 -4.02 13.62 -9.97
C TRP A 378 -5.40 13.01 -9.72
N PHE A 379 -5.56 12.14 -8.71
CA PHE A 379 -6.86 11.60 -8.33
C PHE A 379 -7.88 12.69 -7.98
N LEU A 380 -7.43 13.70 -7.22
CA LEU A 380 -8.26 14.82 -6.79
C LEU A 380 -8.65 15.75 -7.95
N GLU A 381 -7.69 16.12 -8.80
CA GLU A 381 -7.91 16.99 -9.97
C GLU A 381 -8.81 16.31 -11.02
N LYS A 382 -8.73 14.98 -11.15
CA LYS A 382 -9.57 14.19 -12.05
C LYS A 382 -10.91 13.79 -11.43
N ASP A 383 -11.12 14.13 -10.16
CA ASP A 383 -12.36 13.84 -9.43
C ASP A 383 -12.68 12.34 -9.32
N TYR A 384 -11.64 11.50 -9.15
CA TYR A 384 -11.80 10.04 -9.10
C TYR A 384 -12.17 9.51 -7.70
N ILE A 385 -11.73 10.16 -6.61
CA ILE A 385 -12.01 9.69 -5.24
C ILE A 385 -13.41 10.10 -4.83
N GLU A 386 -14.31 9.13 -4.68
CA GLU A 386 -15.70 9.36 -4.27
C GLU A 386 -15.85 9.39 -2.75
N ALA A 387 -15.27 8.39 -2.06
CA ALA A 387 -15.24 8.32 -0.61
C ALA A 387 -14.00 7.59 -0.10
N ILE A 388 -13.62 7.88 1.14
CA ILE A 388 -12.63 7.14 1.92
C ILE A 388 -13.27 6.77 3.26
N ILE A 389 -13.25 5.48 3.60
CA ILE A 389 -13.92 4.93 4.77
C ILE A 389 -12.86 4.29 5.66
N ALA A 390 -12.60 4.87 6.84
CA ALA A 390 -11.72 4.28 7.83
C ALA A 390 -12.41 3.07 8.49
N LEU A 391 -11.74 1.92 8.47
CA LEU A 391 -12.21 0.69 9.07
C LEU A 391 -11.71 0.54 10.51
N PRO A 392 -12.40 -0.27 11.35
CA PRO A 392 -11.88 -0.69 12.64
C PRO A 392 -10.53 -1.39 12.51
N THR A 393 -9.67 -1.25 13.50
CA THR A 393 -8.44 -2.03 13.61
C THR A 393 -8.75 -3.51 13.94
N ASP A 394 -7.76 -4.37 13.82
CA ASP A 394 -7.88 -5.81 14.15
C ASP A 394 -9.00 -6.54 13.35
N LEU A 395 -9.29 -6.11 12.13
CA LEU A 395 -10.23 -6.78 11.21
C LEU A 395 -9.58 -7.87 10.34
N PHE A 396 -8.26 -7.80 10.15
CA PHE A 396 -7.50 -8.74 9.31
C PHE A 396 -6.85 -9.85 10.14
N TYR A 397 -6.66 -11.03 9.54
CA TYR A 397 -6.15 -12.21 10.24
C TYR A 397 -4.66 -12.09 10.65
N ASN A 398 -3.85 -11.37 9.88
CA ASN A 398 -2.41 -11.28 10.05
C ASN A 398 -1.89 -9.88 10.38
N THR A 399 -2.75 -8.86 10.43
CA THR A 399 -2.39 -7.50 10.81
C THR A 399 -3.46 -6.83 11.66
N GLY A 400 -3.04 -5.93 12.56
CA GLY A 400 -3.94 -5.08 13.35
C GLY A 400 -3.90 -3.60 12.94
N ILE A 401 -3.30 -3.28 11.77
CA ILE A 401 -3.15 -1.89 11.32
C ILE A 401 -4.48 -1.24 10.96
N ALA A 402 -4.49 0.10 10.95
CA ALA A 402 -5.62 0.87 10.43
C ALA A 402 -5.68 0.75 8.91
N THR A 403 -6.86 0.44 8.39
CA THR A 403 -7.10 0.29 6.96
C THR A 403 -8.27 1.16 6.51
N TYR A 404 -8.30 1.46 5.22
CA TYR A 404 -9.27 2.35 4.60
C TYR A 404 -9.82 1.73 3.33
N ILE A 405 -11.13 1.84 3.11
CA ILE A 405 -11.72 1.52 1.80
C ILE A 405 -11.74 2.80 0.97
N TRP A 406 -11.07 2.76 -0.18
CA TRP A 406 -11.12 3.80 -1.19
C TRP A 406 -12.22 3.46 -2.19
N ILE A 407 -13.21 4.34 -2.32
CA ILE A 407 -14.25 4.24 -3.36
C ILE A 407 -13.88 5.19 -4.49
N LEU A 408 -13.56 4.60 -5.64
CA LEU A 408 -13.18 5.33 -6.85
C LEU A 408 -14.31 5.29 -7.87
N SER A 409 -14.48 6.37 -8.64
CA SER A 409 -15.52 6.48 -9.67
C SER A 409 -15.00 7.26 -10.87
N MET A 410 -15.21 6.73 -12.06
CA MET A 410 -14.89 7.41 -13.32
C MET A 410 -15.90 8.51 -13.65
N ASN A 411 -17.10 8.45 -13.09
CA ASN A 411 -18.17 9.42 -13.31
C ASN A 411 -19.07 9.51 -12.10
N LYS A 412 -18.67 10.36 -11.15
CA LYS A 412 -19.43 10.59 -9.92
C LYS A 412 -20.84 11.11 -10.20
N ARG A 413 -21.79 10.76 -9.36
CA ARG A 413 -23.13 11.34 -9.36
C ARG A 413 -23.06 12.85 -9.13
N LYS A 414 -24.08 13.57 -9.61
CA LYS A 414 -24.10 15.03 -9.64
C LYS A 414 -23.81 15.67 -8.27
N GLU A 415 -24.39 15.14 -7.21
CA GLU A 415 -24.24 15.63 -5.83
C GLU A 415 -22.83 15.41 -5.25
N ARG A 416 -22.10 14.42 -5.78
CA ARG A 416 -20.74 14.03 -5.34
C ARG A 416 -19.62 14.67 -6.17
N LYS A 417 -19.95 15.28 -7.33
CA LYS A 417 -18.93 15.87 -8.21
C LYS A 417 -18.14 16.96 -7.50
N GLY A 418 -16.82 16.90 -7.63
CA GLY A 418 -15.86 17.83 -7.03
C GLY A 418 -15.73 17.70 -5.51
N LYS A 419 -16.28 16.63 -4.91
CA LYS A 419 -16.27 16.41 -3.46
C LYS A 419 -15.75 15.01 -3.11
N ILE A 420 -15.22 14.89 -1.90
CA ILE A 420 -14.86 13.62 -1.25
C ILE A 420 -15.65 13.49 0.03
N GLN A 421 -16.18 12.30 0.27
CA GLN A 421 -16.78 11.91 1.52
C GLN A 421 -15.75 11.13 2.37
N LEU A 422 -15.52 11.57 3.59
CA LEU A 422 -14.73 10.85 4.59
C LEU A 422 -15.69 10.24 5.61
N ILE A 423 -15.54 8.94 5.89
CA ILE A 423 -16.39 8.21 6.84
C ILE A 423 -15.50 7.53 7.89
N ASP A 424 -15.71 7.87 9.14
CA ASP A 424 -15.07 7.20 10.28
C ASP A 424 -15.94 6.04 10.76
N ALA A 425 -15.66 4.84 10.26
CA ALA A 425 -16.30 3.61 10.71
C ALA A 425 -15.49 2.85 11.76
N THR A 426 -14.43 3.44 12.31
CA THR A 426 -13.49 2.77 13.25
C THR A 426 -14.17 2.19 14.49
N SER A 427 -15.32 2.75 14.90
CA SER A 427 -16.12 2.28 16.03
C SER A 427 -17.30 1.37 15.64
N ILE A 428 -17.50 1.11 14.33
CA ILE A 428 -18.65 0.33 13.82
C ILE A 428 -18.22 -1.12 13.63
N CYS A 429 -18.07 -1.83 14.73
CA CYS A 429 -17.75 -3.26 14.78
C CYS A 429 -18.07 -3.83 16.14
N HIS A 430 -18.04 -5.15 16.25
CA HIS A 430 -18.10 -5.86 17.51
C HIS A 430 -16.89 -6.79 17.68
N LYS A 431 -16.59 -7.17 18.92
CA LYS A 431 -15.49 -8.09 19.22
C LYS A 431 -15.89 -9.52 18.94
N LEU A 432 -15.03 -10.26 18.27
CA LEU A 432 -15.16 -11.71 18.14
C LEU A 432 -15.12 -12.37 19.51
N ARG A 433 -15.96 -13.37 19.72
CA ARG A 433 -15.96 -14.19 20.94
C ARG A 433 -14.63 -14.91 21.16
N LYS A 434 -13.97 -15.32 20.07
CA LYS A 434 -12.64 -15.93 20.05
C LYS A 434 -11.85 -15.32 18.91
N PRO A 435 -10.70 -14.70 19.20
CA PRO A 435 -9.83 -14.15 18.15
C PRO A 435 -9.38 -15.20 17.13
N LEU A 436 -9.22 -14.78 15.87
CA LEU A 436 -8.72 -15.57 14.76
C LEU A 436 -7.41 -14.96 14.27
N GLY A 437 -6.27 -15.39 14.82
CA GLY A 437 -5.00 -14.70 14.60
C GLY A 437 -5.05 -13.28 15.18
N ASN A 438 -4.71 -12.28 14.36
CA ASN A 438 -4.81 -10.86 14.74
C ASN A 438 -6.23 -10.31 14.62
N LYS A 439 -7.15 -10.99 13.93
CA LYS A 439 -8.54 -10.57 13.81
C LYS A 439 -9.26 -10.76 15.14
N LYS A 440 -9.60 -9.63 15.79
CA LYS A 440 -10.33 -9.57 17.06
C LYS A 440 -11.70 -8.93 16.91
N ASN A 441 -11.91 -8.17 15.83
CA ASN A 441 -13.13 -7.46 15.51
C ASN A 441 -13.77 -8.02 14.24
N GLU A 442 -15.09 -7.84 14.12
CA GLU A 442 -15.87 -8.25 12.95
C GLU A 442 -16.96 -7.20 12.69
N ILE A 443 -17.38 -7.07 11.42
CA ILE A 443 -18.48 -6.20 11.00
C ILE A 443 -19.72 -7.05 10.76
N SER A 444 -20.75 -6.90 11.62
CA SER A 444 -22.05 -7.58 11.47
C SER A 444 -22.87 -7.03 10.29
N PRO A 445 -23.95 -7.72 9.87
CA PRO A 445 -24.87 -7.19 8.86
C PRO A 445 -25.45 -5.82 9.23
N GLU A 446 -25.80 -5.60 10.50
CA GLU A 446 -26.36 -4.34 11.00
C GLU A 446 -25.32 -3.22 10.98
N GLU A 447 -24.08 -3.53 11.37
CA GLU A 447 -22.96 -2.60 11.33
C GLU A 447 -22.59 -2.23 9.88
N ARG A 448 -22.60 -3.21 8.98
CA ARG A 448 -22.44 -2.98 7.54
C ARG A 448 -23.55 -2.09 6.98
N ALA A 449 -24.82 -2.36 7.33
CA ALA A 449 -25.94 -1.52 6.91
C ALA A 449 -25.75 -0.07 7.35
N LYS A 450 -25.25 0.16 8.58
CA LYS A 450 -24.94 1.50 9.09
C LYS A 450 -23.82 2.19 8.28
N ILE A 451 -22.75 1.46 7.92
CA ILE A 451 -21.68 2.02 7.08
C ILE A 451 -22.23 2.40 5.70
N VAL A 452 -23.04 1.52 5.09
CA VAL A 452 -23.69 1.79 3.80
C VAL A 452 -24.65 2.98 3.89
N GLU A 453 -25.40 3.11 4.96
CA GLU A 453 -26.29 4.24 5.21
C GLU A 453 -25.51 5.57 5.30
N LEU A 454 -24.40 5.62 6.06
CA LEU A 454 -23.53 6.79 6.13
C LEU A 454 -23.02 7.20 4.75
N TYR A 455 -22.65 6.20 3.93
CA TYR A 455 -22.17 6.46 2.58
C TYR A 455 -23.29 6.97 1.66
N THR A 456 -24.46 6.34 1.65
CA THR A 456 -25.55 6.65 0.70
C THR A 456 -26.32 7.93 1.04
N ASN A 457 -26.46 8.27 2.34
CA ASN A 457 -27.13 9.51 2.76
C ASN A 457 -26.37 10.75 2.30
N PHE A 458 -25.05 10.66 2.19
CA PHE A 458 -24.20 11.78 1.80
C PHE A 458 -24.48 13.05 2.61
N GLU A 459 -24.54 12.90 3.92
CA GLU A 459 -24.85 13.98 4.88
C GLU A 459 -23.75 14.07 5.94
N GLU A 460 -23.39 15.31 6.32
CA GLU A 460 -22.38 15.54 7.35
C GLU A 460 -22.93 15.23 8.75
N ASN A 461 -22.14 14.50 9.52
CA ASN A 461 -22.40 14.22 10.93
C ASN A 461 -21.07 13.97 11.67
N GLU A 462 -21.12 13.41 12.88
CA GLU A 462 -19.90 13.12 13.66
C GLU A 462 -18.99 12.06 13.01
N LEU A 463 -19.55 11.12 12.25
CA LEU A 463 -18.85 10.03 11.57
C LEU A 463 -18.68 10.26 10.06
N CYS A 464 -19.24 11.34 9.51
CA CYS A 464 -19.20 11.63 8.09
C CYS A 464 -18.88 13.10 7.85
N LYS A 465 -17.89 13.37 6.99
CA LYS A 465 -17.48 14.71 6.55
C LYS A 465 -17.44 14.76 5.04
N ILE A 466 -17.77 15.92 4.47
CA ILE A 466 -17.80 16.13 3.02
C ILE A 466 -16.98 17.38 2.68
N TYR A 467 -15.95 17.21 1.90
CA TYR A 467 -15.06 18.31 1.52
C TYR A 467 -14.94 18.44 0.01
N PRO A 468 -14.70 19.64 -0.51
CA PRO A 468 -14.28 19.81 -1.90
C PRO A 468 -12.91 19.18 -2.11
N ASN A 469 -12.64 18.68 -3.32
CA ASN A 469 -11.34 18.06 -3.66
C ASN A 469 -10.17 19.01 -3.36
N THR A 470 -10.37 20.32 -3.51
CA THR A 470 -9.37 21.37 -3.28
C THR A 470 -8.92 21.49 -1.83
N GLU A 471 -9.74 21.00 -0.86
CA GLU A 471 -9.37 20.96 0.55
C GLU A 471 -8.08 20.18 0.80
N PHE A 472 -7.81 19.16 -0.02
CA PHE A 472 -6.70 18.23 0.11
C PHE A 472 -5.51 18.56 -0.79
N ILE A 473 -5.61 19.62 -1.60
CA ILE A 473 -4.54 20.15 -2.45
C ILE A 473 -3.93 21.36 -1.76
N TYR A 474 -2.63 21.47 -1.79
CA TYR A 474 -1.93 22.58 -1.17
C TYR A 474 -0.79 23.12 -2.05
N ARG A 475 -0.39 24.35 -1.77
CA ARG A 475 0.81 24.98 -2.32
C ARG A 475 1.86 25.13 -1.24
N GLU A 476 3.08 24.82 -1.58
CA GLU A 476 4.26 25.00 -0.74
C GLU A 476 4.93 26.30 -1.09
N TYR A 477 4.86 27.27 -0.21
CA TYR A 477 5.53 28.57 -0.33
C TYR A 477 6.84 28.57 0.42
N THR A 478 7.84 29.24 -0.14
CA THR A 478 9.06 29.58 0.58
C THR A 478 8.85 30.95 1.23
N VAL A 479 9.05 31.07 2.54
CA VAL A 479 8.97 32.31 3.29
C VAL A 479 10.37 32.72 3.70
N MET A 480 10.73 33.97 3.44
CA MET A 480 12.03 34.55 3.81
C MET A 480 11.88 35.96 4.34
N GLN A 481 12.85 36.37 5.15
CA GLN A 481 12.93 37.73 5.69
C GLN A 481 13.91 38.59 4.86
N PRO A 482 13.77 39.92 4.84
CA PRO A 482 14.77 40.77 4.23
C PRO A 482 16.15 40.57 4.83
N LEU A 483 17.17 40.60 3.97
CA LEU A 483 18.55 40.51 4.39
C LEU A 483 18.93 41.78 5.14
N GLN A 484 19.09 41.69 6.45
CA GLN A 484 19.49 42.73 7.39
C GLN A 484 20.59 42.22 8.28
N ARG A 485 21.81 42.72 8.09
CA ARG A 485 22.97 42.24 8.84
C ARG A 485 23.79 43.41 9.37
N SER A 486 24.20 43.29 10.62
CA SER A 486 25.22 44.16 11.20
C SER A 486 26.58 43.50 11.05
N TYR A 487 27.62 44.33 10.96
CA TYR A 487 28.99 43.95 10.70
C TYR A 487 29.90 44.48 11.79
N ALA A 488 30.90 43.68 12.21
CA ALA A 488 31.90 44.11 13.18
C ALA A 488 33.17 43.28 13.06
N ILE A 489 34.30 43.82 13.47
CA ILE A 489 35.55 43.08 13.66
C ILE A 489 35.79 43.00 15.19
N ASN A 490 35.17 42.04 15.85
CA ASN A 490 35.34 41.78 17.25
C ASN A 490 35.58 40.28 17.52
N ASP A 491 35.82 39.86 18.72
CA ASP A 491 36.13 38.47 19.07
C ASP A 491 34.98 37.53 18.69
N GLU A 492 33.73 37.89 19.01
CA GLU A 492 32.55 37.11 18.69
C GLU A 492 32.39 36.87 17.19
N ARG A 493 32.57 37.89 16.36
CA ARG A 493 32.43 37.81 14.89
C ARG A 493 33.58 37.05 14.25
N ILE A 494 34.79 37.17 14.78
CA ILE A 494 35.94 36.40 14.32
C ILE A 494 35.75 34.92 14.66
N GLU A 495 35.25 34.61 15.86
CA GLU A 495 34.91 33.23 16.20
C GLU A 495 33.82 32.66 15.32
N GLN A 496 32.77 33.43 15.05
CA GLN A 496 31.70 33.05 14.11
C GLN A 496 32.23 32.81 12.68
N LEU A 497 33.12 33.67 12.18
CA LEU A 497 33.78 33.47 10.88
C LEU A 497 34.57 32.16 10.83
N LEU A 498 35.24 31.79 11.91
CA LEU A 498 35.96 30.51 12.01
C LEU A 498 34.98 29.32 12.04
N LEU A 499 33.93 29.40 12.84
CA LEU A 499 32.92 28.34 12.95
C LEU A 499 32.12 28.15 11.66
N SER A 500 31.93 29.20 10.86
CA SER A 500 31.24 29.12 9.56
C SER A 500 32.00 28.31 8.51
N GLY A 501 33.28 28.00 8.76
CA GLY A 501 34.14 27.30 7.79
C GLY A 501 34.47 28.12 6.54
N THR A 502 34.20 29.42 6.52
CA THR A 502 34.48 30.31 5.39
C THR A 502 35.99 30.26 4.99
N LEU A 503 36.85 30.18 5.95
CA LEU A 503 38.29 30.09 5.75
C LEU A 503 38.83 28.67 5.53
N ASN A 504 38.00 27.64 5.64
CA ASN A 504 38.39 26.22 5.44
C ASN A 504 38.87 25.94 4.00
N THR A 505 38.51 26.82 3.06
CA THR A 505 39.03 26.77 1.68
C THR A 505 40.54 27.06 1.61
N LEU A 506 41.07 27.84 2.57
CA LEU A 506 42.51 28.11 2.72
C LEU A 506 43.18 27.05 3.59
N TYR A 507 42.67 26.85 4.82
CA TYR A 507 43.24 25.90 5.78
C TYR A 507 42.14 25.23 6.59
N ASP A 508 42.20 23.90 6.65
CA ASP A 508 41.26 23.06 7.39
C ASP A 508 42.02 21.92 8.07
N ALA A 509 42.34 22.16 9.35
CA ALA A 509 43.12 21.20 10.14
C ALA A 509 42.40 19.85 10.32
N ALA A 510 41.05 19.89 10.48
CA ALA A 510 40.26 18.68 10.66
C ALA A 510 40.26 17.82 9.37
N LYS A 511 40.15 18.48 8.21
CA LYS A 511 40.17 17.79 6.92
C LYS A 511 41.53 17.24 6.58
N ILE A 512 42.61 17.94 6.96
CA ILE A 512 43.99 17.47 6.80
C ILE A 512 44.17 16.21 7.63
N ALA A 513 43.80 16.22 8.92
CA ALA A 513 43.91 15.09 9.81
C ALA A 513 43.08 13.89 9.31
N GLU A 514 41.85 14.11 8.87
CA GLU A 514 40.97 13.06 8.31
C GLU A 514 41.62 12.35 7.12
N ILE A 515 42.27 13.11 6.22
CA ILE A 515 42.93 12.53 5.04
C ILE A 515 44.21 11.81 5.43
N GLU A 516 45.01 12.38 6.34
CA GLU A 516 46.30 11.80 6.81
C GLU A 516 46.12 10.52 7.64
N GLU A 517 44.95 10.35 8.29
CA GLU A 517 44.61 9.12 9.03
C GLU A 517 44.14 7.98 8.11
N LYS A 518 43.89 8.21 6.83
CA LYS A 518 43.47 7.15 5.90
C LYS A 518 44.63 6.22 5.56
N GLU A 519 44.41 4.92 5.57
CA GLU A 519 45.40 3.91 5.17
C GLU A 519 45.85 4.06 3.69
N GLU A 520 44.91 4.44 2.80
CA GLU A 520 45.18 4.65 1.38
C GLU A 520 44.47 5.93 0.86
N PRO A 521 45.05 7.13 1.08
CA PRO A 521 44.50 8.35 0.52
C PRO A 521 44.72 8.41 -0.99
N THR A 522 43.75 8.94 -1.73
CA THR A 522 43.87 9.12 -3.19
C THR A 522 44.83 10.27 -3.56
N ASP A 523 45.38 10.23 -4.77
CA ASP A 523 46.26 11.32 -5.29
C ASP A 523 45.59 12.69 -5.25
N LYS A 524 44.24 12.73 -5.41
CA LYS A 524 43.45 13.97 -5.34
C LYS A 524 43.37 14.49 -3.90
N GLU A 525 43.26 13.60 -2.94
CA GLU A 525 43.25 13.97 -1.52
C GLU A 525 44.61 14.46 -1.05
N LEU A 526 45.68 13.79 -1.45
CA LEU A 526 47.05 14.22 -1.15
C LEU A 526 47.33 15.62 -1.69
N LYS A 527 46.99 15.89 -2.95
CA LYS A 527 47.10 17.24 -3.54
C LYS A 527 46.29 18.28 -2.76
N LYS A 528 45.08 17.90 -2.27
CA LYS A 528 44.28 18.80 -1.48
C LYS A 528 44.94 19.14 -0.14
N VAL A 529 45.56 18.18 0.52
CA VAL A 529 46.31 18.42 1.75
C VAL A 529 47.49 19.37 1.50
N GLU A 530 48.27 19.16 0.40
CA GLU A 530 49.36 20.06 0.01
C GLU A 530 48.88 21.49 -0.22
N GLU A 531 47.76 21.68 -0.96
CA GLU A 531 47.13 22.98 -1.18
C GLU A 531 46.73 23.66 0.12
N LEU A 532 46.07 22.94 1.03
CA LEU A 532 45.64 23.47 2.31
C LEU A 532 46.82 23.87 3.20
N LYS A 533 47.85 23.05 3.27
CA LYS A 533 49.09 23.38 4.02
C LYS A 533 49.85 24.58 3.39
N ALA A 534 49.89 24.68 2.07
CA ALA A 534 50.54 25.79 1.38
C ALA A 534 49.82 27.13 1.63
N ASN A 535 48.50 27.12 1.88
CA ASN A 535 47.70 28.31 2.17
C ASN A 535 47.62 28.67 3.67
N GLU A 536 48.13 27.82 4.57
CA GLU A 536 48.13 28.08 6.03
C GLU A 536 48.73 29.44 6.40
N PRO A 537 49.89 29.87 5.82
CA PRO A 537 50.44 31.20 6.14
C PRO A 537 49.46 32.36 5.80
N ARG A 538 48.76 32.24 4.67
CA ARG A 538 47.77 33.25 4.25
C ARG A 538 46.54 33.24 5.18
N TYR A 539 46.09 32.08 5.61
CA TYR A 539 45.02 31.91 6.61
C TYR A 539 45.38 32.62 7.90
N ASN A 540 46.57 32.36 8.44
CA ASN A 540 47.06 32.99 9.67
C ASN A 540 47.20 34.52 9.52
N GLN A 541 47.74 35.02 8.38
CA GLN A 541 47.85 36.46 8.10
C GLN A 541 46.50 37.15 8.09
N ILE A 542 45.44 36.52 7.54
CA ILE A 542 44.10 37.06 7.56
C ILE A 542 43.57 37.17 9.00
N LEU A 543 43.75 36.10 9.80
CA LEU A 543 43.30 36.13 11.20
C LEU A 543 44.05 37.15 12.04
N ASP A 544 45.35 37.28 11.85
CA ASP A 544 46.18 38.25 12.58
C ASP A 544 45.79 39.70 12.20
N ALA A 545 45.54 39.95 10.93
CA ALA A 545 45.04 41.24 10.45
C ALA A 545 43.68 41.59 11.04
N LEU A 546 42.74 40.65 11.05
CA LEU A 546 41.43 40.84 11.67
C LEU A 546 41.54 41.07 13.19
N ARG A 547 42.39 40.30 13.88
CA ARG A 547 42.65 40.47 15.31
C ARG A 547 43.31 41.81 15.66
N ALA A 548 44.17 42.31 14.79
CA ALA A 548 44.81 43.63 14.95
C ALA A 548 43.84 44.80 14.76
N ALA A 549 42.78 44.60 13.91
CA ALA A 549 41.78 45.59 13.58
C ALA A 549 40.52 45.54 14.47
N LYS A 550 40.57 44.79 15.59
CA LYS A 550 39.43 44.63 16.50
C LYS A 550 38.91 45.99 17.03
N SER A 551 37.59 46.06 17.05
CA SER A 551 36.84 47.25 17.55
C SER A 551 35.47 46.83 18.05
N ASP A 552 34.96 47.53 19.07
CA ASP A 552 33.59 47.35 19.60
C ASP A 552 32.53 48.02 18.68
N LYS A 553 32.97 48.70 17.65
CA LYS A 553 32.06 49.39 16.73
C LYS A 553 31.32 48.42 15.83
N VAL A 554 30.00 48.50 15.90
CA VAL A 554 29.08 47.74 15.01
C VAL A 554 28.60 48.64 13.88
N TYR A 555 28.63 48.13 12.67
CA TYR A 555 28.19 48.84 11.44
C TYR A 555 26.86 48.21 11.01
N LEU A 556 25.85 49.06 10.76
CA LEU A 556 24.50 48.63 10.37
C LEU A 556 24.32 48.56 8.86
N SER A 557 25.35 48.88 8.08
CA SER A 557 25.36 48.78 6.62
C SER A 557 26.69 48.16 6.13
N LEU A 558 26.59 47.32 5.09
CA LEU A 558 27.78 46.77 4.42
C LEU A 558 28.63 47.86 3.80
N LYS A 559 28.00 48.93 3.27
CA LYS A 559 28.67 50.07 2.64
C LYS A 559 29.61 50.79 3.60
N ASP A 560 29.23 50.95 4.86
CA ASP A 560 30.05 51.60 5.87
C ASP A 560 31.11 50.70 6.45
N PHE A 561 30.88 49.37 6.40
CA PHE A 561 31.82 48.36 6.90
C PHE A 561 32.93 48.01 5.88
N GLU A 562 32.63 47.96 4.58
CA GLU A 562 33.59 47.55 3.54
C GLU A 562 34.90 48.35 3.57
N PRO A 563 34.93 49.65 3.71
CA PRO A 563 36.19 50.43 3.77
C PRO A 563 37.05 50.07 5.01
N VAL A 564 36.36 49.70 6.11
CA VAL A 564 37.05 49.33 7.35
C VAL A 564 37.70 47.93 7.19
N LEU A 565 36.96 46.99 6.59
CA LEU A 565 37.47 45.68 6.30
C LEU A 565 38.61 45.72 5.25
N GLU A 566 38.48 46.56 4.22
CA GLU A 566 39.52 46.77 3.20
C GLU A 566 40.81 47.26 3.83
N THR A 567 40.70 48.26 4.72
CA THR A 567 41.88 48.77 5.48
C THR A 567 42.50 47.69 6.38
N ALA A 568 41.67 46.91 7.04
CA ALA A 568 42.12 45.82 7.92
C ALA A 568 42.89 44.75 7.15
N LEU A 569 42.50 44.41 5.94
CA LEU A 569 43.05 43.34 5.12
C LEU A 569 43.97 43.78 3.99
N GLU A 570 44.33 45.11 3.87
CA GLU A 570 45.10 45.64 2.75
C GLU A 570 46.47 45.00 2.55
N SER A 571 47.07 44.49 3.62
CA SER A 571 48.35 43.82 3.60
C SER A 571 48.28 42.35 3.08
N VAL A 572 47.07 41.75 3.03
CA VAL A 572 46.86 40.32 2.76
C VAL A 572 46.06 40.08 1.49
N MET A 573 45.08 40.95 1.18
CA MET A 573 44.20 40.81 0.02
C MET A 573 43.67 42.17 -0.46
N THR A 574 43.10 42.14 -1.67
CA THR A 574 42.42 43.31 -2.22
C THR A 574 40.91 43.11 -2.26
N ARG A 575 40.14 44.22 -2.41
CA ARG A 575 38.70 44.15 -2.56
C ARG A 575 38.21 43.28 -3.74
N LYS A 576 39.05 43.00 -4.75
CA LYS A 576 38.74 42.14 -5.88
C LYS A 576 38.85 40.66 -5.60
N ASP A 577 39.45 40.26 -4.48
CA ASP A 577 39.51 38.88 -4.09
C ASP A 577 38.12 38.36 -3.71
N LYS A 578 37.72 37.23 -4.29
CA LYS A 578 36.42 36.60 -4.00
C LYS A 578 36.23 36.22 -2.53
N LEU A 579 37.33 36.05 -1.82
CA LEU A 579 37.30 35.71 -0.39
C LEU A 579 36.93 36.93 0.47
N PHE A 580 37.13 38.15 -0.01
CA PHE A 580 36.83 39.37 0.72
C PHE A 580 35.33 39.46 1.05
N ASP A 581 34.46 39.22 0.06
CA ASP A 581 32.99 39.27 0.27
C ASP A 581 32.54 38.18 1.25
N LYS A 582 33.13 36.97 1.18
CA LYS A 582 32.85 35.88 2.12
C LYS A 582 33.32 36.18 3.54
N ILE A 583 34.47 36.87 3.71
CA ILE A 583 34.92 37.31 5.04
C ILE A 583 33.96 38.37 5.58
N ALA A 584 33.55 39.35 4.76
CA ALA A 584 32.57 40.35 5.19
C ALA A 584 31.24 39.69 5.63
N GLU A 585 30.77 38.68 4.91
CA GLU A 585 29.60 37.91 5.24
C GLU A 585 29.80 37.10 6.55
N GLY A 586 30.96 36.45 6.73
CA GLY A 586 31.29 35.70 7.94
C GLY A 586 31.46 36.56 9.20
N LEU A 587 31.78 37.85 9.04
CA LEU A 587 31.83 38.84 10.10
C LEU A 587 30.48 39.56 10.33
N SER A 588 29.41 39.10 9.69
CA SER A 588 28.06 39.65 9.81
C SER A 588 27.18 38.78 10.74
N MET A 589 26.14 39.40 11.30
CA MET A 589 25.09 38.70 12.06
C MET A 589 23.74 39.35 11.70
N MET A 590 22.68 38.52 11.71
CA MET A 590 21.32 39.05 11.53
C MET A 590 21.03 40.11 12.59
N ASP A 591 20.55 41.26 12.13
CA ASP A 591 20.24 42.39 12.98
C ASP A 591 19.10 43.20 12.36
N LYS A 592 17.94 43.19 12.98
CA LYS A 592 16.74 43.84 12.51
C LYS A 592 16.85 45.38 12.52
N SER A 593 17.82 45.95 13.22
CA SER A 593 18.12 47.37 13.19
C SER A 593 19.02 47.81 12.03
N ALA A 594 19.62 46.80 11.33
CA ALA A 594 20.48 47.04 10.20
C ALA A 594 19.70 47.44 8.93
N GLU A 595 20.40 48.09 8.01
CA GLU A 595 19.83 48.50 6.73
C GLU A 595 19.43 47.26 5.88
N ILE A 596 18.25 47.38 5.24
CA ILE A 596 17.77 46.30 4.33
C ILE A 596 18.63 46.28 3.07
N HIS A 597 19.23 45.14 2.78
CA HIS A 597 20.03 44.95 1.58
C HIS A 597 19.14 45.00 0.32
N ARG A 598 19.64 45.73 -0.72
CA ARG A 598 18.95 45.86 -2.00
C ARG A 598 19.90 45.52 -3.15
N ASP A 599 19.34 44.97 -4.22
CA ASP A 599 20.08 44.75 -5.45
C ASP A 599 20.35 46.09 -6.23
N LYS A 600 21.09 45.99 -7.33
CA LYS A 600 21.42 47.15 -8.19
C LYS A 600 20.20 47.83 -8.79
N LYS A 601 19.04 47.19 -8.77
CA LYS A 601 17.75 47.74 -9.26
C LYS A 601 16.88 48.28 -8.14
N GLY A 602 17.33 48.18 -6.88
CA GLY A 602 16.60 48.66 -5.70
C GLY A 602 15.64 47.63 -5.11
N ASN A 603 15.57 46.37 -5.60
CA ASN A 603 14.74 45.33 -5.04
C ASN A 603 15.34 44.82 -3.73
N ILE A 604 14.48 44.46 -2.77
CA ILE A 604 14.88 43.85 -1.51
C ILE A 604 15.53 42.49 -1.80
N ILE A 605 16.70 42.27 -1.20
CA ILE A 605 17.35 40.94 -1.15
C ILE A 605 16.85 40.22 0.11
N TYR A 606 16.40 39.00 -0.04
CA TYR A 606 15.94 38.14 1.07
C TYR A 606 17.02 37.23 1.56
N ASP A 607 17.07 37.00 2.86
CA ASP A 607 18.11 36.18 3.52
C ASP A 607 17.79 34.70 3.37
N PRO A 608 18.63 33.91 2.66
CA PRO A 608 18.45 32.45 2.50
C PRO A 608 18.51 31.69 3.83
N ASP A 609 19.21 32.23 4.84
CA ASP A 609 19.34 31.61 6.16
C ASP A 609 18.02 31.66 6.95
N THR A 610 17.10 32.53 6.55
CA THR A 610 15.76 32.66 7.15
C THR A 610 14.69 31.86 6.40
N LYS A 611 15.11 31.03 5.43
CA LYS A 611 14.22 30.26 4.60
C LYS A 611 13.40 29.30 5.46
N ASP A 612 12.09 29.43 5.39
CA ASP A 612 11.11 28.53 5.98
C ASP A 612 10.08 28.12 4.93
N THR A 613 9.28 27.12 5.23
CA THR A 613 8.30 26.55 4.31
C THR A 613 6.91 26.61 4.92
N GLU A 614 5.96 27.21 4.16
CA GLU A 614 4.56 27.29 4.53
C GLU A 614 3.69 26.47 3.57
N ILE A 615 2.81 25.65 4.14
CA ILE A 615 1.86 24.82 3.41
C ILE A 615 0.50 25.52 3.45
N VAL A 616 0.07 26.03 2.31
CA VAL A 616 -1.15 26.82 2.17
C VAL A 616 -2.16 26.05 1.32
N ARG A 617 -3.42 26.00 1.75
CA ARG A 617 -4.47 25.34 0.96
C ARG A 617 -4.58 25.95 -0.43
N PHE A 618 -4.94 25.12 -1.40
CA PHE A 618 -4.97 25.50 -2.81
C PHE A 618 -5.92 26.67 -3.10
N ASP A 619 -7.04 26.72 -2.41
CA ASP A 619 -8.10 27.74 -2.54
C ASP A 619 -7.93 28.94 -1.60
N GLU A 620 -6.90 28.93 -0.73
CA GLU A 620 -6.63 30.04 0.17
C GLU A 620 -5.68 31.06 -0.47
N ASP A 621 -6.03 32.35 -0.31
CA ASP A 621 -5.18 33.44 -0.75
C ASP A 621 -3.94 33.58 0.14
N ILE A 622 -2.75 33.64 -0.48
CA ILE A 622 -1.47 33.66 0.25
C ILE A 622 -1.34 34.92 1.13
N ASP A 623 -1.81 36.07 0.69
CA ASP A 623 -1.68 37.30 1.48
C ASP A 623 -2.57 37.25 2.73
N THR A 624 -3.76 36.64 2.62
CA THR A 624 -4.65 36.39 3.75
C THR A 624 -4.02 35.43 4.73
N TYR A 625 -3.42 34.32 4.24
CA TYR A 625 -2.69 33.36 5.07
C TYR A 625 -1.52 34.04 5.81
N MET A 626 -0.68 34.80 5.08
CA MET A 626 0.46 35.52 5.65
C MET A 626 0.04 36.48 6.76
N GLN A 627 -1.04 37.21 6.57
CA GLN A 627 -1.56 38.15 7.57
C GLN A 627 -2.05 37.47 8.84
N ARG A 628 -2.60 36.27 8.71
CA ARG A 628 -3.14 35.50 9.84
C ARG A 628 -2.07 34.73 10.62
N GLU A 629 -1.17 34.04 9.91
CA GLU A 629 -0.29 33.03 10.49
C GLU A 629 1.17 33.50 10.62
N VAL A 630 1.70 34.29 9.69
CA VAL A 630 3.14 34.57 9.61
C VAL A 630 3.47 35.99 10.08
N LEU A 631 2.82 36.99 9.54
CA LEU A 631 3.16 38.40 9.81
C LEU A 631 2.94 38.87 11.26
N PRO A 632 2.04 38.26 12.08
CA PRO A 632 1.98 38.56 13.50
C PRO A 632 3.26 38.21 14.27
N HIS A 633 4.02 37.23 13.78
CA HIS A 633 5.27 36.76 14.39
C HIS A 633 6.51 37.31 13.67
N ILE A 634 6.43 37.47 12.36
CA ILE A 634 7.52 37.94 11.49
C ILE A 634 6.98 39.01 10.53
N PRO A 635 6.88 40.26 10.98
CA PRO A 635 6.15 41.33 10.24
C PRO A 635 6.70 41.68 8.86
N ASP A 636 7.97 41.43 8.59
CA ASP A 636 8.68 41.71 7.34
C ASP A 636 8.90 40.50 6.44
N ALA A 637 8.34 39.35 6.79
CA ALA A 637 8.43 38.15 5.98
C ALA A 637 7.69 38.26 4.65
N LYS A 638 8.19 37.57 3.63
CA LYS A 638 7.55 37.50 2.31
C LYS A 638 7.50 36.06 1.83
N ALA A 639 6.35 35.67 1.28
CA ALA A 639 6.15 34.39 0.64
C ALA A 639 6.52 34.43 -0.85
N PHE A 640 7.10 33.32 -1.34
CA PHE A 640 7.49 33.09 -2.72
C PHE A 640 6.92 31.75 -3.20
N PHE A 641 6.30 31.77 -4.36
CA PHE A 641 5.84 30.54 -5.03
C PHE A 641 6.65 30.35 -6.31
N GLU A 642 7.48 29.30 -6.35
CA GLU A 642 8.41 29.04 -7.44
C GLU A 642 8.15 27.65 -8.04
N GLU A 643 6.99 27.45 -8.66
CA GLU A 643 6.70 26.25 -9.44
C GLU A 643 7.10 26.45 -10.90
N ASP A 644 7.86 25.49 -11.45
CA ASP A 644 8.23 25.48 -12.87
C ASP A 644 8.25 24.04 -13.40
N LEU A 645 7.16 23.66 -14.04
CA LEU A 645 6.97 22.33 -14.62
C LEU A 645 7.64 22.16 -15.99
N SER A 646 8.15 23.26 -16.60
CA SER A 646 8.76 23.26 -17.93
C SER A 646 10.24 22.85 -17.93
N LYS A 647 10.87 22.87 -16.76
CA LYS A 647 12.28 22.48 -16.62
C LYS A 647 12.50 21.00 -16.86
N LYS A 648 13.68 20.63 -17.33
CA LYS A 648 14.12 19.22 -17.46
C LYS A 648 14.00 18.44 -16.14
N LYS A 649 14.22 19.12 -15.01
CA LYS A 649 13.86 18.65 -13.66
C LYS A 649 12.80 19.63 -13.16
N PRO A 650 11.52 19.25 -13.17
CA PRO A 650 10.45 20.14 -12.75
C PRO A 650 10.62 20.56 -11.29
N VAL A 651 10.34 21.81 -11.02
CA VAL A 651 10.17 22.31 -9.65
C VAL A 651 8.70 22.25 -9.34
N ILE A 652 8.29 21.31 -8.50
CA ILE A 652 6.90 21.08 -8.13
C ILE A 652 6.68 21.67 -6.74
N LYS A 653 5.69 22.54 -6.61
CA LYS A 653 5.32 23.23 -5.38
C LYS A 653 3.84 23.09 -5.03
N THR A 654 3.10 22.32 -5.81
CA THR A 654 1.72 21.96 -5.53
C THR A 654 1.65 20.46 -5.26
N GLY A 655 1.14 20.09 -4.10
CA GLY A 655 1.01 18.71 -3.64
C GLY A 655 -0.39 18.40 -3.15
N ALA A 656 -0.58 17.17 -2.68
CA ALA A 656 -1.83 16.73 -2.08
C ALA A 656 -1.60 15.79 -0.91
N GLU A 657 -2.43 15.94 0.12
CA GLU A 657 -2.45 15.12 1.33
C GLU A 657 -3.89 15.00 1.85
N ILE A 658 -4.27 13.82 2.32
CA ILE A 658 -5.59 13.58 2.92
C ILE A 658 -5.38 13.22 4.40
N PRO A 659 -5.22 14.20 5.29
CA PRO A 659 -4.96 13.96 6.71
C PRO A 659 -6.23 13.50 7.42
N PHE A 660 -6.69 12.28 7.10
CA PHE A 660 -7.99 11.74 7.50
C PHE A 660 -8.27 11.91 8.99
N THR A 661 -7.33 11.52 9.85
CA THR A 661 -7.49 11.56 11.32
C THR A 661 -7.71 12.98 11.85
N ARG A 662 -7.16 14.00 11.19
CA ARG A 662 -7.31 15.42 11.58
C ARG A 662 -8.78 15.85 11.56
N TYR A 663 -9.58 15.36 10.62
CA TYR A 663 -10.98 15.77 10.46
C TYR A 663 -11.94 15.13 11.46
N PHE A 664 -11.51 14.03 12.10
CA PHE A 664 -12.27 13.32 13.12
C PHE A 664 -11.66 13.43 14.52
N TYR A 665 -10.53 14.15 14.64
CA TYR A 665 -9.87 14.35 15.93
C TYR A 665 -10.75 15.12 16.90
N LYS A 666 -11.04 14.50 18.04
CA LYS A 666 -11.72 15.14 19.18
C LYS A 666 -10.70 15.28 20.31
N TYR A 667 -10.39 16.53 20.68
CA TYR A 667 -9.51 16.77 21.81
C TYR A 667 -10.12 16.15 23.07
N GLN A 668 -9.44 15.19 23.64
CA GLN A 668 -9.74 14.66 24.96
C GLN A 668 -8.81 15.31 25.98
N LYS A 669 -9.41 16.07 26.92
CA LYS A 669 -8.62 16.64 28.02
C LYS A 669 -7.99 15.47 28.78
N PRO A 670 -6.66 15.48 28.99
CA PRO A 670 -6.01 14.45 29.79
C PRO A 670 -6.67 14.37 31.20
N THR A 671 -6.87 13.14 31.66
CA THR A 671 -7.35 12.92 33.02
C THR A 671 -6.31 13.51 33.97
N ASP A 672 -6.75 14.29 34.94
CA ASP A 672 -5.84 14.88 35.93
C ASP A 672 -5.13 13.78 36.72
N SER A 673 -3.92 14.11 37.20
CA SER A 673 -3.05 13.16 37.91
C SER A 673 -3.65 12.63 39.20
N GLU A 674 -4.48 13.42 39.88
CA GLU A 674 -5.13 13.02 41.14
C GLU A 674 -6.20 11.94 40.87
N THR A 675 -6.99 12.13 39.82
CA THR A 675 -7.99 11.13 39.37
C THR A 675 -7.32 9.83 38.93
N LEU A 676 -6.21 9.90 38.19
CA LEU A 676 -5.44 8.71 37.80
C LEU A 676 -4.84 7.99 39.00
N GLU A 677 -4.35 8.72 39.99
CA GLU A 677 -3.82 8.14 41.22
C GLU A 677 -4.92 7.40 42.01
N GLN A 678 -6.11 7.97 42.08
CA GLN A 678 -7.27 7.31 42.72
C GLN A 678 -7.66 6.02 42.00
N GLN A 679 -7.79 6.08 40.69
CA GLN A 679 -8.12 4.89 39.85
C GLN A 679 -7.04 3.81 39.99
N PHE A 680 -5.76 4.18 40.06
CA PHE A 680 -4.67 3.25 40.29
C PHE A 680 -4.76 2.57 41.65
N LYS A 681 -5.02 3.32 42.73
CA LYS A 681 -5.22 2.78 44.11
C LYS A 681 -6.43 1.85 44.18
N GLU A 682 -7.53 2.16 43.50
CA GLU A 682 -8.70 1.29 43.41
C GLU A 682 -8.42 0.00 42.68
N LEU A 683 -7.70 0.07 41.56
CA LEU A 683 -7.28 -1.08 40.79
C LEU A 683 -6.36 -2.00 41.57
N GLU A 684 -5.38 -1.42 42.32
CA GLU A 684 -4.46 -2.13 43.20
C GLU A 684 -5.21 -2.89 44.30
N LYS A 685 -6.18 -2.24 44.96
CA LYS A 685 -7.06 -2.89 45.95
C LYS A 685 -7.89 -4.02 45.34
N SER A 686 -8.43 -3.82 44.14
CA SER A 686 -9.21 -4.84 43.44
C SER A 686 -8.36 -6.06 43.10
N ILE A 687 -7.14 -5.84 42.60
CA ILE A 687 -6.17 -6.92 42.29
C ILE A 687 -5.77 -7.66 43.57
N ALA A 688 -5.44 -6.96 44.63
CA ALA A 688 -5.09 -7.54 45.90
C ALA A 688 -6.25 -8.41 46.46
N GLY A 689 -7.50 -7.92 46.39
CA GLY A 689 -8.68 -8.68 46.80
C GLY A 689 -8.93 -9.95 45.94
N ARG A 690 -8.66 -9.88 44.65
CA ARG A 690 -8.78 -11.06 43.77
C ARG A 690 -7.69 -12.09 44.06
N ILE A 691 -6.47 -11.66 44.31
CA ILE A 691 -5.35 -12.54 44.68
C ILE A 691 -5.63 -13.23 46.02
N ALA A 692 -6.14 -12.49 47.02
CA ALA A 692 -6.52 -13.07 48.32
C ALA A 692 -7.58 -14.20 48.16
N ASN A 693 -8.60 -13.98 47.33
CA ASN A 693 -9.66 -14.97 47.05
C ASN A 693 -9.19 -16.20 46.23
N ILE A 694 -7.97 -16.23 45.71
CA ILE A 694 -7.42 -17.40 45.01
C ILE A 694 -6.73 -18.36 46.01
N PHE A 695 -6.35 -17.86 47.17
CA PHE A 695 -5.63 -18.61 48.21
C PHE A 695 -6.50 -18.96 49.43
N ASP A 696 -7.74 -18.47 49.50
CA ASP A 696 -8.80 -18.94 50.36
C ASP A 696 -9.68 -20.02 49.64
#